data_212f83f7a82ac641620ccc9b04af1974
#
_entry.id   212f83f7a82ac641620ccc9b04af1974
#
_cell.length_a   1.000
_cell.length_b   1.000
_cell.length_c   1.000
_cell.angle_alpha   90.00
_cell.angle_beta   90.00
_cell.angle_gamma   90.00
#
_symmetry.space_group_name_H-M   'P 1'
#
loop_
_entity.id
_entity.type
_entity.pdbx_description
1 polymer ?
#
loop_
_entity_poly.entity_id
_entity_poly.type
_entity_poly.pdbx_seq_one_letter_code
_entity_poly.pdbx_strand_id
1 'polypeptide(L)'
;MKRILFCISLLAIVASVKAQQPAMRLWYNQPAHFFEESLPLGNGKLGALVYGGTQKDTIYLNDITYWTGKPVDPNEGLGKAKWIPEIRKALFAEDYRTADSLQHFVQGEQSASYQPLGTLNIINLNTGAVSNYYRELNLDSALAHISYQQNGIQFTREYFATHRDSLIAIHIKANQAGAINLHIQLTAQTPHKVKATNNQLTMTGHTTGSETESVHACTIVRLLPQGGKVIASDSTLTLTNANNATIYIVNATSFNGFDKHPVKDGASYIDNAVNAAWHTQNFTYNEFKDRHIKEYQQIYNRVKLQLGNKEYTNNLPTDQLLRRYSSSTAPLPEAAQRYLETLYFQFGRYLLLSCSRTPNIPANLQGLWTPHLFSPWRGNYTMNINLEENYWPADPANMSETIQPLIGFVKGLSATGKHTARNFYGINDGWCAAHNSDPWCKTSPVGEGKESPEWANWNLGGAWLVNALWDHYLYSQDKQLLQNSIYPLMEGSSKFFQQWLVTNPNKPNELITAPSTSPENEYITDKGYHGTTCYGGTADLAIIRELFMNMQQARKSLGLKPDKEMDDKLHRLHPYTVGSQGDLNEWYYDWKDYDIHHRHQSHLIGLYPGMHLQALAKQTKDSTILAAARQTLIQKGDESTGWSTGWRINLWARLGDGNHAYKIYQNLLSYVSPEGYHGKDAVHHGGTYPNLFDAHPPFQIDGNFGGTAGVCEMLVQSSVDMTAKKPVYNIHLLPALPDVWANGEIKGIRTRGGLTIDMKWENKLVTSLQIKAATDVDVNITYNNKSSKMKLRKGGIIKISSCK
;
A
#
# COMPACT_ATOMS: atom_id res chain seq x y z
N MET A 1 72.77 -29.06 34.29
CA MET A 1 71.62 -29.59 33.61
C MET A 1 70.37 -28.83 34.12
N LYS A 2 69.89 -27.79 33.35
CA LYS A 2 68.65 -27.06 33.66
C LYS A 2 67.64 -27.44 32.62
N ARG A 3 66.53 -28.05 33.04
CA ARG A 3 65.38 -28.32 32.19
C ARG A 3 64.52 -27.09 32.14
N ILE A 4 64.30 -26.55 30.92
CA ILE A 4 63.31 -25.49 30.59
C ILE A 4 62.02 -26.17 30.23
N LEU A 5 60.94 -25.94 31.03
CA LEU A 5 59.57 -26.33 30.72
C LEU A 5 59.02 -25.24 29.86
N PHE A 6 58.54 -25.60 28.64
CA PHE A 6 57.80 -24.75 27.76
C PHE A 6 56.29 -24.97 28.07
N CYS A 7 55.61 -23.98 28.63
CA CYS A 7 54.15 -23.93 28.76
C CYS A 7 53.59 -23.38 27.47
N ILE A 8 52.95 -24.21 26.67
CA ILE A 8 52.12 -23.76 25.53
C ILE A 8 50.74 -23.42 26.07
N SER A 9 50.42 -22.13 26.16
CA SER A 9 49.09 -21.64 26.44
C SER A 9 48.23 -21.73 25.16
N LEU A 10 47.32 -22.67 25.10
CA LEU A 10 46.27 -22.74 24.08
C LEU A 10 45.24 -21.61 24.36
N LEU A 11 45.32 -20.52 23.62
CA LEU A 11 44.23 -19.54 23.55
C LEU A 11 43.10 -20.16 22.74
N ALA A 12 42.05 -20.62 23.39
CA ALA A 12 40.78 -20.96 22.77
C ALA A 12 40.09 -19.68 22.36
N ILE A 13 40.14 -19.37 21.06
CA ILE A 13 39.28 -18.33 20.45
C ILE A 13 37.86 -18.90 20.43
N VAL A 14 37.06 -18.53 21.43
CA VAL A 14 35.61 -18.73 21.38
C VAL A 14 35.06 -17.73 20.37
N ALA A 15 34.97 -18.17 19.11
CA ALA A 15 34.15 -17.48 18.12
C ALA A 15 32.70 -17.59 18.60
N SER A 16 32.15 -16.53 19.13
CA SER A 16 30.72 -16.42 19.38
C SER A 16 30.02 -16.53 18.01
N VAL A 17 29.56 -17.72 17.69
CA VAL A 17 28.57 -17.91 16.62
C VAL A 17 27.34 -17.10 17.06
N LYS A 18 27.19 -15.91 16.54
CA LYS A 18 25.91 -15.21 16.64
C LYS A 18 24.88 -16.15 16.00
N ALA A 19 23.96 -16.67 16.80
CA ALA A 19 22.82 -17.41 16.28
C ALA A 19 22.19 -16.53 15.21
N GLN A 20 22.16 -17.03 13.97
CA GLN A 20 21.56 -16.34 12.85
C GLN A 20 20.05 -16.33 13.13
N GLN A 21 19.44 -15.14 13.24
CA GLN A 21 17.99 -15.05 13.44
C GLN A 21 17.30 -15.92 12.39
N PRO A 22 16.23 -16.64 12.75
CA PRO A 22 15.48 -17.42 11.77
C PRO A 22 14.99 -16.51 10.65
N ALA A 23 15.17 -16.95 9.42
CA ALA A 23 14.76 -16.18 8.23
C ALA A 23 13.27 -15.82 8.32
N MET A 24 12.94 -14.57 8.00
CA MET A 24 11.53 -14.14 7.85
C MET A 24 10.96 -14.80 6.60
N ARG A 25 10.05 -15.75 6.77
CA ARG A 25 9.49 -16.52 5.66
C ARG A 25 8.06 -16.95 5.88
N LEU A 26 7.28 -16.94 4.79
CA LEU A 26 6.05 -17.69 4.69
C LEU A 26 6.42 -19.09 4.20
N TRP A 27 5.86 -20.14 4.78
CA TRP A 27 6.09 -21.50 4.30
C TRP A 27 4.89 -22.41 4.48
N TYR A 28 4.80 -23.44 3.63
CA TYR A 28 3.67 -24.37 3.57
C TYR A 28 4.16 -25.79 3.23
N ASN A 29 3.39 -26.78 3.65
CA ASN A 29 3.67 -28.19 3.40
C ASN A 29 2.74 -28.81 2.33
N GLN A 30 2.02 -27.96 1.59
CA GLN A 30 1.15 -28.34 0.48
C GLN A 30 1.16 -27.27 -0.62
N PRO A 31 0.87 -27.62 -1.88
CA PRO A 31 0.64 -26.65 -2.95
C PRO A 31 -0.54 -25.70 -2.63
N ALA A 32 -0.58 -24.56 -3.29
CA ALA A 32 -1.74 -23.69 -3.27
C ALA A 32 -2.86 -24.23 -4.17
N HIS A 33 -4.09 -24.10 -3.71
CA HIS A 33 -5.30 -24.40 -4.47
C HIS A 33 -6.04 -23.13 -4.87
N PHE A 34 -5.88 -22.07 -4.06
CA PHE A 34 -6.52 -20.78 -4.23
C PHE A 34 -5.48 -19.67 -4.39
N PHE A 35 -5.93 -18.54 -4.92
CA PHE A 35 -5.12 -17.33 -5.06
C PHE A 35 -4.50 -16.90 -3.72
N GLU A 36 -5.31 -16.93 -2.66
CA GLU A 36 -4.97 -16.50 -1.32
C GLU A 36 -4.06 -17.49 -0.55
N GLU A 37 -3.62 -18.54 -1.23
CA GLU A 37 -2.61 -19.47 -0.74
C GLU A 37 -1.30 -19.35 -1.53
N SER A 38 -1.29 -18.65 -2.68
CA SER A 38 -0.14 -18.54 -3.57
C SER A 38 1.00 -17.71 -2.97
N LEU A 39 2.21 -17.86 -3.50
CA LEU A 39 3.37 -17.05 -3.15
C LEU A 39 3.46 -15.85 -4.11
N PRO A 40 3.24 -14.60 -3.63
CA PRO A 40 3.33 -13.42 -4.47
C PRO A 40 4.79 -12.99 -4.67
N LEU A 41 5.21 -12.84 -5.94
CA LEU A 41 6.49 -12.25 -6.34
C LEU A 41 6.23 -10.98 -7.15
N GLY A 42 7.09 -9.97 -6.99
CA GLY A 42 6.97 -8.75 -7.76
C GLY A 42 8.24 -7.93 -7.79
N ASN A 43 8.40 -7.14 -8.86
CA ASN A 43 9.52 -6.21 -9.02
C ASN A 43 9.08 -4.75 -9.20
N GLY A 44 7.82 -4.46 -8.86
CA GLY A 44 7.20 -3.16 -9.04
C GLY A 44 6.62 -2.91 -10.43
N LYS A 45 6.85 -3.83 -11.39
CA LYS A 45 6.25 -3.83 -12.72
C LYS A 45 5.64 -5.18 -13.05
N LEU A 46 6.43 -6.24 -13.00
CA LEU A 46 5.99 -7.62 -13.25
C LEU A 46 5.69 -8.31 -11.93
N GLY A 47 4.55 -8.99 -11.87
CA GLY A 47 4.12 -9.82 -10.77
C GLY A 47 3.93 -11.28 -11.17
N ALA A 48 4.14 -12.19 -10.23
CA ALA A 48 3.83 -13.59 -10.36
C ALA A 48 3.16 -14.11 -9.08
N LEU A 49 2.15 -14.95 -9.25
CA LEU A 49 1.49 -15.70 -8.18
C LEU A 49 1.83 -17.17 -8.37
N VAL A 50 2.72 -17.71 -7.52
CA VAL A 50 3.25 -19.05 -7.65
C VAL A 50 2.44 -20.02 -6.80
N TYR A 51 1.78 -20.99 -7.43
CA TYR A 51 0.97 -22.00 -6.72
C TYR A 51 1.81 -23.18 -6.21
N GLY A 52 2.89 -23.49 -6.89
CA GLY A 52 3.82 -24.54 -6.48
C GLY A 52 3.33 -25.96 -6.67
N GLY A 53 2.44 -26.20 -7.60
CA GLY A 53 1.94 -27.55 -7.91
C GLY A 53 3.04 -28.48 -8.41
N THR A 54 3.02 -29.74 -7.97
CA THR A 54 4.08 -30.72 -8.34
C THR A 54 3.87 -31.34 -9.72
N GLN A 55 2.60 -31.65 -10.07
CA GLN A 55 2.25 -32.17 -11.40
C GLN A 55 2.03 -31.03 -12.39
N LYS A 56 1.35 -29.98 -11.97
CA LYS A 56 1.11 -28.76 -12.73
C LYS A 56 1.34 -27.57 -11.82
N ASP A 57 2.36 -26.78 -12.13
CA ASP A 57 2.59 -25.50 -11.45
C ASP A 57 1.95 -24.38 -12.26
N THR A 58 0.97 -23.73 -11.67
CA THR A 58 0.26 -22.59 -12.24
C THR A 58 0.87 -21.31 -11.72
N ILE A 59 1.23 -20.42 -12.62
CA ILE A 59 1.84 -19.12 -12.29
C ILE A 59 1.04 -18.05 -13.01
N TYR A 60 0.25 -17.27 -12.26
CA TYR A 60 -0.44 -16.10 -12.83
C TYR A 60 0.56 -14.95 -12.95
N LEU A 61 0.57 -14.30 -14.10
CA LEU A 61 1.45 -13.20 -14.45
C LEU A 61 0.67 -11.88 -14.49
N ASN A 62 1.27 -10.84 -13.97
CA ASN A 62 0.73 -9.49 -13.98
C ASN A 62 1.76 -8.49 -14.51
N ASP A 63 1.29 -7.42 -15.14
CA ASP A 63 2.07 -6.23 -15.44
C ASP A 63 1.26 -5.02 -14.97
N ILE A 64 1.86 -4.15 -14.14
CA ILE A 64 1.19 -3.01 -13.52
C ILE A 64 0.60 -2.03 -14.54
N THR A 65 1.05 -2.08 -15.80
CA THR A 65 0.59 -1.24 -16.91
C THR A 65 -0.46 -1.89 -17.80
N TYR A 66 -0.94 -3.10 -17.48
CA TYR A 66 -1.88 -3.83 -18.34
C TYR A 66 -3.33 -3.56 -17.94
N TRP A 67 -3.85 -2.43 -18.42
CA TRP A 67 -5.19 -1.92 -18.12
C TRP A 67 -6.01 -1.70 -19.38
N THR A 68 -7.32 -1.79 -19.25
CA THR A 68 -8.26 -1.32 -20.29
C THR A 68 -8.21 0.20 -20.41
N GLY A 69 -8.97 0.76 -21.35
CA GLY A 69 -9.16 2.20 -21.48
C GLY A 69 -8.10 2.89 -22.33
N LYS A 70 -8.18 4.19 -22.34
CA LYS A 70 -7.37 5.14 -23.12
C LYS A 70 -7.36 6.50 -22.43
N PRO A 71 -6.56 7.50 -22.89
CA PRO A 71 -6.52 8.84 -22.32
C PRO A 71 -7.91 9.46 -22.13
N VAL A 72 -8.07 10.17 -21.03
CA VAL A 72 -9.31 10.88 -20.69
C VAL A 72 -9.64 11.92 -21.76
N ASP A 73 -10.91 11.97 -22.21
CA ASP A 73 -11.38 13.04 -23.09
C ASP A 73 -11.40 14.37 -22.31
N PRO A 74 -10.63 15.41 -22.75
CA PRO A 74 -10.63 16.72 -22.09
C PRO A 74 -12.01 17.43 -22.13
N ASN A 75 -12.93 16.95 -22.95
CA ASN A 75 -14.30 17.45 -23.04
C ASN A 75 -15.30 16.66 -22.20
N GLU A 76 -14.89 15.60 -21.53
CA GLU A 76 -15.77 14.86 -20.63
C GLU A 76 -16.42 15.83 -19.63
N GLY A 77 -17.72 15.72 -19.44
CA GLY A 77 -18.47 16.53 -18.49
C GLY A 77 -18.77 17.97 -18.93
N LEU A 78 -18.50 18.37 -20.17
CA LEU A 78 -18.87 19.71 -20.66
C LEU A 78 -20.35 20.01 -20.40
N GLY A 79 -20.60 21.16 -19.74
CA GLY A 79 -21.94 21.61 -19.37
C GLY A 79 -22.53 20.99 -18.10
N LYS A 80 -21.83 20.08 -17.42
CA LYS A 80 -22.30 19.50 -16.14
C LYS A 80 -22.21 20.49 -14.98
N ALA A 81 -21.29 21.44 -15.02
CA ALA A 81 -21.12 22.48 -13.99
C ALA A 81 -22.39 23.30 -13.73
N LYS A 82 -23.33 23.38 -14.69
CA LYS A 82 -24.63 24.06 -14.52
C LYS A 82 -25.48 23.47 -13.39
N TRP A 83 -25.26 22.22 -13.01
CA TRP A 83 -26.01 21.56 -11.95
C TRP A 83 -25.54 21.95 -10.55
N ILE A 84 -24.30 22.43 -10.38
CA ILE A 84 -23.76 22.80 -9.07
C ILE A 84 -24.58 23.90 -8.39
N PRO A 85 -24.97 25.02 -9.05
CA PRO A 85 -25.85 26.02 -8.44
C PRO A 85 -27.22 25.47 -8.03
N GLU A 86 -27.80 24.55 -8.82
CA GLU A 86 -29.10 23.94 -8.53
C GLU A 86 -29.01 22.99 -7.32
N ILE A 87 -27.94 22.19 -7.23
CA ILE A 87 -27.66 21.35 -6.06
C ILE A 87 -27.50 22.22 -4.80
N ARG A 88 -26.71 23.29 -4.87
CA ARG A 88 -26.55 24.25 -3.77
C ARG A 88 -27.88 24.87 -3.34
N LYS A 89 -28.71 25.25 -4.30
CA LYS A 89 -30.05 25.80 -4.01
C LYS A 89 -30.92 24.80 -3.25
N ALA A 90 -30.93 23.52 -3.68
CA ALA A 90 -31.67 22.47 -2.99
C ALA A 90 -31.12 22.25 -1.57
N LEU A 91 -29.81 22.14 -1.41
CA LEU A 91 -29.15 21.95 -0.11
C LEU A 91 -29.45 23.10 0.87
N PHE A 92 -29.40 24.35 0.41
CA PHE A 92 -29.66 25.51 1.25
C PHE A 92 -31.15 25.70 1.58
N ALA A 93 -32.03 25.05 0.84
CA ALA A 93 -33.45 24.93 1.15
C ALA A 93 -33.77 23.66 2.00
N GLU A 94 -32.75 22.91 2.43
CA GLU A 94 -32.88 21.62 3.14
C GLU A 94 -33.68 20.55 2.34
N ASP A 95 -33.71 20.68 1.02
CA ASP A 95 -34.27 19.67 0.12
C ASP A 95 -33.19 18.67 -0.33
N TYR A 96 -32.79 17.82 0.61
CA TYR A 96 -31.72 16.83 0.41
C TYR A 96 -32.06 15.78 -0.64
N ARG A 97 -33.35 15.43 -0.77
CA ARG A 97 -33.82 14.48 -1.80
C ARG A 97 -33.57 15.00 -3.21
N THR A 98 -33.88 16.28 -3.45
CA THR A 98 -33.60 16.91 -4.74
C THR A 98 -32.10 17.03 -4.96
N ALA A 99 -31.32 17.37 -3.92
CA ALA A 99 -29.86 17.44 -4.01
C ALA A 99 -29.24 16.09 -4.40
N ASP A 100 -29.62 14.98 -3.75
CA ASP A 100 -29.17 13.62 -4.10
C ASP A 100 -29.50 13.28 -5.56
N SER A 101 -30.72 13.55 -6.00
CA SER A 101 -31.15 13.27 -7.38
C SER A 101 -30.34 14.07 -8.41
N LEU A 102 -30.01 15.33 -8.11
CA LEU A 102 -29.27 16.21 -9.02
C LEU A 102 -27.79 15.82 -9.11
N GLN A 103 -27.21 15.18 -8.09
CA GLN A 103 -25.82 14.72 -8.10
C GLN A 103 -25.54 13.70 -9.21
N HIS A 104 -26.52 12.89 -9.60
CA HIS A 104 -26.36 11.94 -10.71
C HIS A 104 -26.02 12.64 -12.04
N PHE A 105 -26.49 13.89 -12.25
CA PHE A 105 -26.15 14.66 -13.46
C PHE A 105 -24.70 15.14 -13.49
N VAL A 106 -24.00 15.09 -12.36
CA VAL A 106 -22.58 15.48 -12.26
C VAL A 106 -21.64 14.29 -12.44
N GLN A 107 -22.15 13.06 -12.57
CA GLN A 107 -21.33 11.88 -12.79
C GLN A 107 -20.84 11.76 -14.24
N GLY A 108 -19.62 11.28 -14.42
CA GLY A 108 -18.96 10.98 -15.69
C GLY A 108 -18.82 9.48 -15.94
N GLU A 109 -17.93 9.10 -16.84
CA GLU A 109 -17.65 7.71 -17.21
C GLU A 109 -16.97 6.93 -16.08
N GLN A 110 -17.04 5.60 -16.17
CA GLN A 110 -16.34 4.69 -15.24
C GLN A 110 -14.82 4.71 -15.44
N SER A 111 -14.06 4.34 -14.41
CA SER A 111 -12.63 4.12 -14.52
C SER A 111 -12.28 2.87 -15.34
N ALA A 112 -11.06 2.80 -15.87
CA ALA A 112 -10.51 1.63 -16.51
C ALA A 112 -10.38 0.45 -15.52
N SER A 113 -10.13 -0.75 -16.06
CA SER A 113 -9.99 -1.99 -15.29
C SER A 113 -8.59 -2.57 -15.42
N TYR A 114 -7.99 -2.95 -14.31
CA TYR A 114 -6.75 -3.73 -14.24
C TYR A 114 -7.02 -5.18 -14.62
N GLN A 115 -6.16 -5.77 -15.47
CA GLN A 115 -6.35 -7.12 -15.98
C GLN A 115 -5.11 -8.00 -15.81
N PRO A 116 -5.29 -9.34 -15.64
CA PRO A 116 -4.18 -10.28 -15.60
C PRO A 116 -3.51 -10.38 -16.97
N LEU A 117 -2.17 -10.45 -16.95
CA LEU A 117 -1.37 -10.52 -18.17
C LEU A 117 -1.48 -11.89 -18.84
N GLY A 118 -1.43 -12.96 -18.04
CA GLY A 118 -1.47 -14.33 -18.56
C GLY A 118 -1.19 -15.36 -17.48
N THR A 119 -1.15 -16.62 -17.90
CA THR A 119 -0.88 -17.78 -17.04
C THR A 119 0.19 -18.67 -17.68
N LEU A 120 1.29 -18.88 -16.97
CA LEU A 120 2.29 -19.87 -17.32
C LEU A 120 1.99 -21.16 -16.57
N ASN A 121 1.85 -22.26 -17.29
CA ASN A 121 1.72 -23.60 -16.74
C ASN A 121 2.99 -24.40 -17.03
N ILE A 122 3.62 -24.92 -15.97
CA ILE A 122 4.76 -25.84 -16.03
C ILE A 122 4.25 -27.21 -15.61
N ILE A 123 4.06 -28.10 -16.57
CA ILE A 123 3.51 -29.44 -16.37
C ILE A 123 4.68 -30.42 -16.29
N ASN A 124 4.79 -31.11 -15.17
CA ASN A 124 5.76 -32.19 -14.98
C ASN A 124 5.28 -33.44 -15.69
N LEU A 125 6.08 -33.96 -16.61
CA LEU A 125 5.77 -35.20 -17.38
C LEU A 125 6.14 -36.46 -16.62
N ASN A 126 6.87 -36.35 -15.52
CA ASN A 126 7.16 -37.48 -14.66
C ASN A 126 5.89 -37.87 -13.88
N THR A 127 5.69 -39.17 -13.72
CA THR A 127 4.57 -39.76 -12.98
C THR A 127 5.04 -40.37 -11.67
N GLY A 128 4.12 -40.61 -10.71
CA GLY A 128 4.42 -41.26 -9.45
C GLY A 128 4.06 -40.44 -8.23
N ALA A 129 4.07 -41.08 -7.06
CA ALA A 129 3.71 -40.47 -5.82
C ALA A 129 4.70 -39.37 -5.40
N VAL A 130 4.19 -38.29 -4.86
CA VAL A 130 4.95 -37.14 -4.32
C VAL A 130 5.00 -37.25 -2.79
N SER A 131 6.16 -36.96 -2.23
CA SER A 131 6.37 -36.88 -0.78
C SER A 131 7.31 -35.72 -0.43
N ASN A 132 7.43 -35.42 0.86
CA ASN A 132 8.30 -34.39 1.40
C ASN A 132 8.15 -33.02 0.71
N TYR A 133 6.90 -32.64 0.48
CA TYR A 133 6.60 -31.36 -0.16
C TYR A 133 6.86 -30.19 0.79
N TYR A 134 7.51 -29.15 0.25
CA TYR A 134 7.79 -27.90 0.93
C TYR A 134 7.77 -26.73 -0.05
N ARG A 135 7.18 -25.61 0.33
CA ARG A 135 7.32 -24.33 -0.40
C ARG A 135 7.45 -23.17 0.56
N GLU A 136 8.23 -22.16 0.18
CA GLU A 136 8.41 -20.93 0.96
C GLU A 136 8.55 -19.70 0.09
N LEU A 137 8.24 -18.54 0.67
CA LEU A 137 8.68 -17.22 0.25
C LEU A 137 9.59 -16.65 1.33
N ASN A 138 10.86 -16.51 1.01
CA ASN A 138 11.86 -15.92 1.91
C ASN A 138 11.86 -14.41 1.74
N LEU A 139 11.45 -13.66 2.77
CA LEU A 139 11.35 -12.20 2.71
C LEU A 139 12.70 -11.50 2.77
N ASP A 140 13.75 -12.14 3.31
CA ASP A 140 15.09 -11.54 3.39
C ASP A 140 15.78 -11.49 2.02
N SER A 141 15.36 -12.34 1.09
CA SER A 141 15.93 -12.45 -0.26
C SER A 141 14.93 -12.22 -1.38
N ALA A 142 13.63 -12.11 -1.08
CA ALA A 142 12.54 -12.05 -2.06
C ALA A 142 12.57 -13.23 -3.06
N LEU A 143 12.87 -14.44 -2.56
CA LEU A 143 12.93 -15.69 -3.33
C LEU A 143 11.81 -16.62 -2.89
N ALA A 144 11.10 -17.22 -3.85
CA ALA A 144 10.26 -18.38 -3.61
C ALA A 144 11.03 -19.67 -3.90
N HIS A 145 10.86 -20.67 -3.06
CA HIS A 145 11.48 -21.98 -3.19
C HIS A 145 10.44 -23.07 -3.00
N ILE A 146 10.54 -24.12 -3.85
CA ILE A 146 9.68 -25.30 -3.78
C ILE A 146 10.56 -26.53 -3.86
N SER A 147 10.29 -27.50 -3.00
CA SER A 147 10.98 -28.81 -3.07
C SER A 147 10.02 -29.96 -2.80
N TYR A 148 10.25 -31.09 -3.44
CA TYR A 148 9.50 -32.32 -3.25
C TYR A 148 10.29 -33.53 -3.74
N GLN A 149 9.91 -34.72 -3.29
CA GLN A 149 10.41 -35.97 -3.82
C GLN A 149 9.35 -36.65 -4.67
N GLN A 150 9.77 -37.21 -5.81
CA GLN A 150 8.93 -38.04 -6.69
C GLN A 150 9.74 -39.23 -7.17
N ASN A 151 9.30 -40.44 -6.90
CA ASN A 151 10.01 -41.68 -7.21
C ASN A 151 11.46 -41.70 -6.67
N GLY A 152 11.71 -41.15 -5.48
CA GLY A 152 13.03 -41.08 -4.87
C GLY A 152 13.93 -39.96 -5.41
N ILE A 153 13.51 -39.26 -6.46
CA ILE A 153 14.24 -38.10 -7.02
C ILE A 153 13.80 -36.84 -6.32
N GLN A 154 14.77 -36.05 -5.86
CA GLN A 154 14.54 -34.73 -5.27
C GLN A 154 14.44 -33.69 -6.38
N PHE A 155 13.32 -32.96 -6.45
CA PHE A 155 13.09 -31.81 -7.32
C PHE A 155 13.11 -30.53 -6.50
N THR A 156 13.71 -29.48 -7.08
CA THR A 156 13.69 -28.12 -6.52
C THR A 156 13.36 -27.11 -7.60
N ARG A 157 12.58 -26.09 -7.24
CA ARG A 157 12.27 -24.93 -8.07
C ARG A 157 12.51 -23.65 -7.27
N GLU A 158 13.18 -22.69 -7.88
CA GLU A 158 13.45 -21.39 -7.28
C GLU A 158 12.92 -20.29 -8.20
N TYR A 159 12.27 -19.27 -7.65
CA TYR A 159 11.61 -18.21 -8.41
C TYR A 159 11.97 -16.85 -7.82
N PHE A 160 12.18 -15.85 -8.67
CA PHE A 160 12.26 -14.46 -8.25
C PHE A 160 11.85 -13.50 -9.35
N ALA A 161 11.43 -12.28 -8.96
CA ALA A 161 11.18 -11.18 -9.87
C ALA A 161 12.19 -10.06 -9.58
N THR A 162 13.11 -9.77 -10.52
CA THR A 162 14.16 -8.77 -10.32
C THR A 162 13.75 -7.41 -10.86
N HIS A 163 13.84 -6.38 -10.00
CA HIS A 163 13.59 -5.00 -10.42
C HIS A 163 14.69 -4.49 -11.35
N ARG A 164 15.95 -4.74 -10.99
CA ARG A 164 17.11 -4.25 -11.73
C ARG A 164 17.15 -4.72 -13.18
N ASP A 165 16.75 -5.97 -13.42
CA ASP A 165 16.85 -6.61 -14.74
C ASP A 165 15.47 -6.78 -15.41
N SER A 166 14.39 -6.34 -14.74
CA SER A 166 13.01 -6.32 -15.25
C SER A 166 12.52 -7.65 -15.80
N LEU A 167 12.83 -8.76 -15.11
CA LEU A 167 12.41 -10.09 -15.50
C LEU A 167 11.96 -10.94 -14.30
N ILE A 168 11.23 -12.01 -14.59
CA ILE A 168 10.97 -13.12 -13.66
C ILE A 168 11.85 -14.30 -14.08
N ALA A 169 12.52 -14.92 -13.12
CA ALA A 169 13.37 -16.09 -13.32
C ALA A 169 12.83 -17.29 -12.54
N ILE A 170 12.87 -18.45 -13.17
CA ILE A 170 12.52 -19.75 -12.58
C ILE A 170 13.65 -20.72 -12.86
N HIS A 171 14.18 -21.37 -11.84
CA HIS A 171 15.22 -22.37 -12.00
C HIS A 171 14.79 -23.71 -11.42
N ILE A 172 14.83 -24.76 -12.23
CA ILE A 172 14.34 -26.11 -11.94
C ILE A 172 15.49 -27.09 -11.95
N LYS A 173 15.66 -27.84 -10.88
CA LYS A 173 16.72 -28.85 -10.71
C LYS A 173 16.16 -30.19 -10.25
N ALA A 174 16.88 -31.26 -10.57
CA ALA A 174 16.73 -32.56 -9.94
C ALA A 174 18.08 -33.05 -9.45
N ASN A 175 18.11 -33.94 -8.45
CA ASN A 175 19.34 -34.57 -7.96
C ASN A 175 19.77 -35.78 -8.82
N GLN A 176 19.05 -36.04 -9.90
CA GLN A 176 19.36 -37.08 -10.89
C GLN A 176 19.46 -36.47 -12.30
N ALA A 177 20.51 -36.79 -13.04
CA ALA A 177 20.70 -36.34 -14.40
C ALA A 177 19.57 -36.89 -15.33
N GLY A 178 19.14 -36.07 -16.28
CA GLY A 178 18.09 -36.42 -17.23
C GLY A 178 16.67 -36.50 -16.63
N ALA A 179 16.48 -36.11 -15.37
CA ALA A 179 15.17 -36.25 -14.70
C ALA A 179 14.19 -35.11 -14.98
N ILE A 180 14.62 -34.03 -15.60
CA ILE A 180 13.74 -32.88 -15.90
C ILE A 180 13.01 -33.11 -17.21
N ASN A 181 11.69 -33.35 -17.11
CA ASN A 181 10.78 -33.57 -18.25
C ASN A 181 9.55 -32.67 -18.05
N LEU A 182 9.38 -31.67 -18.90
CA LEU A 182 8.40 -30.61 -18.72
C LEU A 182 7.62 -30.33 -20.00
N HIS A 183 6.35 -30.00 -19.86
CA HIS A 183 5.55 -29.36 -20.89
C HIS A 183 5.14 -27.97 -20.43
N ILE A 184 5.41 -26.96 -21.25
CA ILE A 184 5.27 -25.56 -20.90
C ILE A 184 4.23 -24.93 -21.81
N GLN A 185 3.22 -24.29 -21.19
CA GLN A 185 2.12 -23.62 -21.86
C GLN A 185 2.00 -22.19 -21.33
N LEU A 186 1.75 -21.26 -22.23
CA LEU A 186 1.43 -19.87 -21.90
C LEU A 186 0.06 -19.54 -22.48
N THR A 187 -0.83 -18.94 -21.67
CA THR A 187 -2.18 -18.56 -22.10
C THR A 187 -2.62 -17.28 -21.37
N ALA A 188 -3.72 -16.68 -21.80
CA ALA A 188 -4.33 -15.52 -21.11
C ALA A 188 -5.84 -15.61 -21.15
N GLN A 189 -6.51 -14.86 -20.27
CA GLN A 189 -7.95 -14.69 -20.26
C GLN A 189 -8.40 -13.59 -21.24
N THR A 190 -7.49 -12.69 -21.62
CA THR A 190 -7.68 -11.64 -22.62
C THR A 190 -7.38 -12.15 -24.02
N PRO A 191 -7.81 -11.44 -25.10
CA PRO A 191 -7.48 -11.82 -26.47
C PRO A 191 -5.97 -11.94 -26.70
N HIS A 192 -5.53 -13.10 -27.20
CA HIS A 192 -4.10 -13.38 -27.37
C HIS A 192 -3.80 -14.41 -28.46
N LYS A 193 -2.53 -14.43 -28.89
CA LYS A 193 -1.94 -15.47 -29.75
C LYS A 193 -0.60 -15.87 -29.15
N VAL A 194 -0.30 -17.16 -29.14
CA VAL A 194 0.98 -17.71 -28.69
C VAL A 194 1.65 -18.42 -29.85
N LYS A 195 2.97 -18.19 -30.02
CA LYS A 195 3.81 -18.87 -30.98
C LYS A 195 5.03 -19.46 -30.28
N ALA A 196 5.29 -20.73 -30.52
CA ALA A 196 6.51 -21.39 -30.09
C ALA A 196 7.58 -21.34 -31.20
N THR A 197 8.81 -21.04 -30.86
CA THR A 197 9.93 -21.03 -31.79
C THR A 197 11.20 -21.44 -31.04
N ASN A 198 11.84 -22.53 -31.48
CA ASN A 198 13.02 -23.09 -30.80
C ASN A 198 12.76 -23.37 -29.31
N ASN A 199 13.32 -22.56 -28.43
CA ASN A 199 13.18 -22.66 -26.98
C ASN A 199 12.41 -21.47 -26.35
N GLN A 200 11.55 -20.85 -27.14
CA GLN A 200 10.84 -19.62 -26.73
C GLN A 200 9.34 -19.71 -27.05
N LEU A 201 8.51 -19.23 -26.10
CA LEU A 201 7.11 -18.86 -26.34
C LEU A 201 7.02 -17.34 -26.43
N THR A 202 6.31 -16.86 -27.44
CA THR A 202 5.98 -15.44 -27.59
C THR A 202 4.46 -15.32 -27.61
N MET A 203 3.90 -14.65 -26.63
CA MET A 203 2.48 -14.30 -26.55
C MET A 203 2.30 -12.83 -26.87
N THR A 204 1.46 -12.54 -27.85
CA THR A 204 0.98 -11.17 -28.14
C THR A 204 -0.52 -11.12 -27.92
N GLY A 205 -1.00 -10.03 -27.37
CA GLY A 205 -2.41 -9.86 -27.07
C GLY A 205 -2.72 -8.42 -26.65
N HIS A 206 -3.95 -8.20 -26.26
CA HIS A 206 -4.41 -6.90 -25.79
C HIS A 206 -5.45 -7.06 -24.68
N THR A 207 -5.65 -6.02 -23.90
CA THR A 207 -6.71 -5.98 -22.86
C THR A 207 -8.08 -6.11 -23.50
N THR A 208 -9.10 -6.45 -22.72
CA THR A 208 -10.48 -6.56 -23.22
C THR A 208 -10.93 -5.24 -23.86
N GLY A 209 -11.73 -5.35 -24.91
CA GLY A 209 -12.22 -4.21 -25.73
C GLY A 209 -11.74 -4.30 -27.18
N SER A 210 -11.82 -3.18 -27.89
CA SER A 210 -11.37 -3.10 -29.29
C SER A 210 -9.86 -3.18 -29.40
N GLU A 211 -9.33 -4.03 -30.29
CA GLU A 211 -7.89 -4.14 -30.56
C GLU A 211 -7.26 -2.78 -30.93
N THR A 212 -8.00 -1.91 -31.60
CA THR A 212 -7.51 -0.60 -32.04
C THR A 212 -7.49 0.48 -30.96
N GLU A 213 -8.00 0.18 -29.76
CA GLU A 213 -8.09 1.12 -28.64
C GLU A 213 -7.55 0.55 -27.31
N SER A 214 -7.11 -0.71 -27.32
CA SER A 214 -6.67 -1.41 -26.10
C SER A 214 -5.17 -1.36 -25.90
N VAL A 215 -4.74 -1.53 -24.66
CA VAL A 215 -3.30 -1.74 -24.35
C VAL A 215 -2.89 -3.11 -24.84
N HIS A 216 -1.87 -3.14 -25.67
CA HIS A 216 -1.24 -4.36 -26.19
C HIS A 216 -0.10 -4.83 -25.27
N ALA A 217 0.20 -6.12 -25.28
CA ALA A 217 1.31 -6.71 -24.57
C ALA A 217 2.05 -7.74 -25.45
N CYS A 218 3.36 -7.85 -25.22
CA CYS A 218 4.19 -8.93 -25.70
C CYS A 218 4.92 -9.57 -24.53
N THR A 219 4.58 -10.83 -24.24
CA THR A 219 5.22 -11.65 -23.20
C THR A 219 6.10 -12.68 -23.85
N ILE A 220 7.37 -12.77 -23.45
CA ILE A 220 8.33 -13.74 -23.94
C ILE A 220 8.78 -14.65 -22.79
N VAL A 221 8.61 -15.96 -22.98
CA VAL A 221 9.09 -17.01 -22.08
C VAL A 221 10.21 -17.75 -22.76
N ARG A 222 11.43 -17.68 -22.21
CA ARG A 222 12.61 -18.39 -22.73
C ARG A 222 12.97 -19.55 -21.83
N LEU A 223 13.09 -20.76 -22.43
CA LEU A 223 13.50 -21.99 -21.76
C LEU A 223 14.95 -22.32 -22.11
N LEU A 224 15.81 -22.34 -21.11
CA LEU A 224 17.24 -22.63 -21.24
C LEU A 224 17.57 -23.92 -20.47
N PRO A 225 17.57 -25.08 -21.13
CA PRO A 225 17.91 -26.34 -20.50
C PRO A 225 19.41 -26.55 -20.42
N GLN A 226 19.86 -27.29 -19.42
CA GLN A 226 21.17 -27.92 -19.38
C GLN A 226 21.02 -29.39 -19.69
N GLY A 227 21.45 -29.81 -20.87
CA GLY A 227 21.17 -31.13 -21.42
C GLY A 227 19.73 -31.28 -21.92
N GLY A 228 19.38 -32.47 -22.35
CA GLY A 228 18.06 -32.80 -22.88
C GLY A 228 17.76 -32.22 -24.26
N LYS A 229 16.47 -32.29 -24.64
CA LYS A 229 15.98 -31.81 -25.93
C LYS A 229 14.71 -30.96 -25.73
N VAL A 230 14.66 -29.82 -26.38
CA VAL A 230 13.45 -28.99 -26.49
C VAL A 230 12.77 -29.23 -27.83
N ILE A 231 11.47 -29.41 -27.80
CA ILE A 231 10.59 -29.51 -28.98
C ILE A 231 9.56 -28.39 -28.86
N ALA A 232 9.56 -27.50 -29.85
CA ALA A 232 8.53 -26.47 -30.00
C ALA A 232 7.40 -27.04 -30.89
N SER A 233 6.17 -26.88 -30.46
CA SER A 233 4.98 -27.29 -31.21
C SER A 233 3.94 -26.16 -31.09
N ASP A 234 3.60 -25.57 -32.23
CA ASP A 234 2.65 -24.44 -32.36
C ASP A 234 2.76 -23.38 -31.27
N SER A 235 2.21 -23.64 -30.08
CA SER A 235 2.10 -22.71 -28.95
C SER A 235 2.66 -23.26 -27.63
N THR A 236 3.41 -24.39 -27.68
CA THR A 236 3.93 -25.06 -26.49
C THR A 236 5.40 -25.48 -26.64
N LEU A 237 6.08 -25.65 -25.50
CA LEU A 237 7.42 -26.24 -25.47
C LEU A 237 7.40 -27.55 -24.65
N THR A 238 8.06 -28.58 -25.17
CA THR A 238 8.29 -29.84 -24.44
C THR A 238 9.78 -30.03 -24.23
N LEU A 239 10.23 -30.18 -23.00
CA LEU A 239 11.60 -30.49 -22.60
C LEU A 239 11.67 -31.93 -22.12
N THR A 240 12.64 -32.69 -22.61
CA THR A 240 12.86 -34.07 -22.17
C THR A 240 14.33 -34.31 -21.81
N ASN A 241 14.55 -35.12 -20.77
CA ASN A 241 15.85 -35.61 -20.31
C ASN A 241 16.89 -34.50 -19.99
N ALA A 242 16.45 -33.37 -19.45
CA ALA A 242 17.38 -32.34 -19.01
C ALA A 242 17.85 -32.55 -17.57
N ASN A 243 19.05 -32.04 -17.25
CA ASN A 243 19.61 -32.05 -15.88
C ASN A 243 19.05 -30.94 -15.03
N ASN A 244 18.89 -29.76 -15.62
CA ASN A 244 18.19 -28.62 -15.05
C ASN A 244 17.62 -27.72 -16.17
N ALA A 245 16.78 -26.77 -15.80
CA ALA A 245 16.22 -25.80 -16.73
C ALA A 245 16.05 -24.43 -16.06
N THR A 246 16.35 -23.39 -16.82
CA THR A 246 16.04 -22.02 -16.42
C THR A 246 14.98 -21.45 -17.35
N ILE A 247 13.98 -20.79 -16.78
CA ILE A 247 12.94 -20.09 -17.53
C ILE A 247 13.04 -18.61 -17.17
N TYR A 248 13.15 -17.74 -18.18
CA TYR A 248 13.05 -16.29 -18.02
C TYR A 248 11.76 -15.81 -18.66
N ILE A 249 11.06 -14.92 -17.96
CA ILE A 249 9.81 -14.29 -18.40
C ILE A 249 10.06 -12.78 -18.43
N VAL A 250 9.80 -12.18 -19.57
CA VAL A 250 9.83 -10.74 -19.78
C VAL A 250 8.53 -10.29 -20.42
N ASN A 251 8.13 -9.04 -20.18
CA ASN A 251 6.94 -8.45 -20.78
C ASN A 251 7.14 -6.97 -21.06
N ALA A 252 6.51 -6.51 -22.13
CA ALA A 252 6.32 -5.09 -22.39
C ALA A 252 4.90 -4.84 -22.90
N THR A 253 4.36 -3.68 -22.51
CA THR A 253 3.04 -3.22 -22.95
C THR A 253 3.16 -1.99 -23.85
N SER A 254 2.10 -1.70 -24.59
CA SER A 254 2.01 -0.48 -25.39
C SER A 254 1.66 0.77 -24.57
N PHE A 255 1.39 0.64 -23.26
CA PHE A 255 1.18 1.80 -22.40
C PHE A 255 2.39 2.72 -22.41
N ASN A 256 2.19 4.02 -22.70
CA ASN A 256 3.26 4.99 -22.90
C ASN A 256 3.02 6.32 -22.13
N GLY A 257 2.17 6.28 -21.12
CA GLY A 257 1.79 7.44 -20.31
C GLY A 257 0.29 7.72 -20.36
N PHE A 258 -0.19 8.48 -19.38
CA PHE A 258 -1.62 8.74 -19.19
C PHE A 258 -2.28 9.53 -20.34
N ASP A 259 -1.49 10.29 -21.08
CA ASP A 259 -1.92 11.19 -22.19
C ASP A 259 -1.63 10.61 -23.59
N LYS A 260 -1.15 9.38 -23.67
CA LYS A 260 -0.78 8.70 -24.93
C LYS A 260 -1.78 7.60 -25.25
N HIS A 261 -2.33 7.65 -26.48
CA HIS A 261 -3.23 6.60 -26.94
C HIS A 261 -2.45 5.27 -27.09
N PRO A 262 -2.95 4.15 -26.50
CA PRO A 262 -2.18 2.91 -26.35
C PRO A 262 -1.79 2.24 -27.68
N VAL A 263 -2.44 2.58 -28.78
CA VAL A 263 -2.13 2.06 -30.13
C VAL A 263 -1.47 3.11 -31.01
N LYS A 264 -2.05 4.32 -31.10
CA LYS A 264 -1.54 5.37 -32.01
C LYS A 264 -0.22 5.98 -31.54
N ASP A 265 -0.08 6.13 -30.21
CA ASP A 265 1.08 6.72 -29.54
C ASP A 265 1.75 5.70 -28.60
N GLY A 266 1.43 4.42 -28.76
CA GLY A 266 1.87 3.36 -27.90
C GLY A 266 3.37 3.12 -27.96
N ALA A 267 3.95 2.62 -26.87
CA ALA A 267 5.33 2.17 -26.86
C ALA A 267 5.53 0.98 -27.80
N SER A 268 6.75 0.85 -28.34
CA SER A 268 7.15 -0.30 -29.21
C SER A 268 7.26 -1.60 -28.39
N TYR A 269 6.12 -2.08 -27.89
CA TYR A 269 6.06 -3.17 -26.92
C TYR A 269 6.69 -4.48 -27.43
N ILE A 270 6.61 -4.78 -28.71
CA ILE A 270 7.23 -5.98 -29.30
C ILE A 270 8.76 -5.85 -29.23
N ASP A 271 9.33 -4.75 -29.73
CA ASP A 271 10.78 -4.53 -29.71
C ASP A 271 11.32 -4.46 -28.28
N ASN A 272 10.58 -3.79 -27.39
CA ASN A 272 10.93 -3.71 -25.97
C ASN A 272 10.97 -5.10 -25.31
N ALA A 273 9.99 -5.97 -25.58
CA ALA A 273 9.98 -7.34 -25.09
C ALA A 273 11.11 -8.18 -25.69
N VAL A 274 11.39 -8.05 -26.99
CA VAL A 274 12.52 -8.72 -27.67
C VAL A 274 13.85 -8.27 -27.07
N ASN A 275 14.06 -6.98 -26.87
CA ASN A 275 15.27 -6.44 -26.25
C ASN A 275 15.45 -6.94 -24.80
N ALA A 276 14.37 -6.98 -24.03
CA ALA A 276 14.39 -7.57 -22.69
C ALA A 276 14.72 -9.07 -22.71
N ALA A 277 14.20 -9.81 -23.67
CA ALA A 277 14.55 -11.21 -23.86
C ALA A 277 16.03 -11.41 -24.26
N TRP A 278 16.59 -10.53 -25.10
CA TRP A 278 18.01 -10.52 -25.41
C TRP A 278 18.87 -10.27 -24.18
N HIS A 279 18.46 -9.38 -23.28
CA HIS A 279 19.16 -9.10 -22.03
C HIS A 279 19.38 -10.35 -21.18
N THR A 280 18.47 -11.33 -21.24
CA THR A 280 18.60 -12.60 -20.49
C THR A 280 19.82 -13.46 -20.87
N GLN A 281 20.53 -13.11 -21.95
CA GLN A 281 21.76 -13.78 -22.35
C GLN A 281 23.03 -13.19 -21.71
N ASN A 282 22.92 -12.01 -21.10
CA ASN A 282 24.08 -11.28 -20.61
C ASN A 282 24.63 -11.82 -19.29
N PHE A 283 23.80 -12.58 -18.55
CA PHE A 283 24.13 -13.08 -17.22
C PHE A 283 23.63 -14.52 -17.06
N THR A 284 24.33 -15.28 -16.26
CA THR A 284 23.88 -16.58 -15.77
C THR A 284 22.74 -16.42 -14.77
N TYR A 285 21.99 -17.50 -14.50
CA TYR A 285 20.96 -17.52 -13.47
C TYR A 285 21.48 -17.04 -12.10
N ASN A 286 22.65 -17.50 -11.68
CA ASN A 286 23.23 -17.13 -10.38
C ASN A 286 23.60 -15.64 -10.33
N GLU A 287 24.13 -15.08 -11.42
CA GLU A 287 24.43 -13.66 -11.49
C GLU A 287 23.15 -12.81 -11.42
N PHE A 288 22.07 -13.18 -12.12
CA PHE A 288 20.78 -12.51 -11.96
C PHE A 288 20.25 -12.59 -10.53
N LYS A 289 20.34 -13.76 -9.90
CA LYS A 289 19.92 -13.97 -8.51
C LYS A 289 20.71 -13.11 -7.53
N ASP A 290 22.04 -13.07 -7.65
CA ASP A 290 22.90 -12.26 -6.79
C ASP A 290 22.63 -10.77 -6.96
N ARG A 291 22.39 -10.33 -8.20
CA ARG A 291 22.01 -8.94 -8.53
C ARG A 291 20.66 -8.57 -7.93
N HIS A 292 19.68 -9.46 -8.02
CA HIS A 292 18.35 -9.33 -7.43
C HIS A 292 18.45 -9.18 -5.90
N ILE A 293 19.08 -10.15 -5.23
CA ILE A 293 19.21 -10.14 -3.76
C ILE A 293 19.91 -8.85 -3.30
N LYS A 294 21.02 -8.50 -3.94
CA LYS A 294 21.79 -7.31 -3.56
C LYS A 294 20.99 -6.01 -3.69
N GLU A 295 20.24 -5.84 -4.78
CA GLU A 295 19.41 -4.64 -5.00
C GLU A 295 18.26 -4.59 -3.99
N TYR A 296 17.52 -5.69 -3.83
CA TYR A 296 16.40 -5.79 -2.90
C TYR A 296 16.83 -5.49 -1.45
N GLN A 297 17.91 -6.10 -1.00
CA GLN A 297 18.41 -5.95 0.37
C GLN A 297 18.92 -4.54 0.69
N GLN A 298 19.28 -3.72 -0.30
CA GLN A 298 19.63 -2.31 -0.08
C GLN A 298 18.50 -1.51 0.55
N ILE A 299 17.24 -1.89 0.29
CA ILE A 299 16.07 -1.25 0.86
C ILE A 299 15.48 -2.09 1.99
N TYR A 300 15.23 -3.37 1.76
CA TYR A 300 14.56 -4.22 2.73
C TYR A 300 15.30 -4.33 4.06
N ASN A 301 16.63 -4.44 4.05
CA ASN A 301 17.44 -4.55 5.26
C ASN A 301 17.59 -3.26 6.08
N ARG A 302 17.03 -2.14 5.62
CA ARG A 302 17.07 -0.86 6.36
C ARG A 302 16.27 -0.92 7.66
N VAL A 303 15.20 -1.72 7.70
CA VAL A 303 14.35 -1.85 8.89
C VAL A 303 14.31 -3.30 9.36
N LYS A 304 14.56 -3.48 10.64
CA LYS A 304 14.41 -4.77 11.33
C LYS A 304 13.58 -4.57 12.58
N LEU A 305 12.55 -5.38 12.73
CA LEU A 305 11.70 -5.43 13.91
C LEU A 305 11.87 -6.79 14.58
N GLN A 306 11.95 -6.78 15.88
CA GLN A 306 11.86 -7.97 16.72
C GLN A 306 10.95 -7.65 17.90
N LEU A 307 9.83 -8.37 18.00
CA LEU A 307 8.92 -8.31 19.14
C LEU A 307 9.19 -9.49 20.08
N GLY A 308 9.20 -9.21 21.38
CA GLY A 308 9.56 -10.20 22.39
C GLY A 308 11.08 -10.45 22.51
N ASN A 309 11.46 -11.29 23.46
CA ASN A 309 12.84 -11.65 23.75
C ASN A 309 13.15 -13.14 23.52
N LYS A 310 12.16 -13.92 23.08
CA LYS A 310 12.28 -15.36 22.80
C LYS A 310 12.28 -15.59 21.30
N GLU A 311 13.21 -16.40 20.82
CA GLU A 311 13.22 -16.86 19.44
C GLU A 311 12.13 -17.92 19.21
N TYR A 312 11.54 -17.89 18.02
CA TYR A 312 10.64 -18.91 17.54
C TYR A 312 11.25 -19.61 16.31
N THR A 313 11.29 -20.93 16.34
CA THR A 313 11.93 -21.75 15.29
C THR A 313 11.13 -21.83 13.99
N ASN A 314 9.94 -21.22 13.93
CA ASN A 314 9.04 -21.24 12.78
C ASN A 314 8.78 -22.66 12.23
N ASN A 315 8.32 -23.55 13.10
CA ASN A 315 8.08 -24.97 12.82
C ASN A 315 6.63 -25.29 12.41
N LEU A 316 5.75 -24.27 12.36
CA LEU A 316 4.37 -24.41 11.86
C LEU A 316 4.26 -23.75 10.49
N PRO A 317 3.57 -24.37 9.50
CA PRO A 317 3.18 -23.69 8.27
C PRO A 317 2.43 -22.40 8.55
N THR A 318 2.61 -21.41 7.67
CA THR A 318 2.09 -20.04 7.90
C THR A 318 0.57 -20.01 8.03
N ASP A 319 -0.15 -20.78 7.24
CA ASP A 319 -1.62 -20.92 7.35
C ASP A 319 -2.05 -21.51 8.69
N GLN A 320 -1.32 -22.49 9.20
CA GLN A 320 -1.59 -23.09 10.52
C GLN A 320 -1.22 -22.14 11.65
N LEU A 321 -0.12 -21.40 11.49
CA LEU A 321 0.29 -20.36 12.44
C LEU A 321 -0.81 -19.29 12.55
N LEU A 322 -1.32 -18.80 11.41
CA LEU A 322 -2.40 -17.82 11.37
C LEU A 322 -3.71 -18.35 11.96
N ARG A 323 -4.15 -19.58 11.60
CA ARG A 323 -5.35 -20.21 12.17
C ARG A 323 -5.30 -20.33 13.69
N ARG A 324 -4.12 -20.65 14.25
CA ARG A 324 -3.93 -20.80 15.68
C ARG A 324 -3.75 -19.49 16.43
N TYR A 325 -3.44 -18.38 15.73
CA TYR A 325 -3.23 -17.09 16.35
C TYR A 325 -4.48 -16.59 17.12
N SER A 326 -5.65 -16.76 16.53
CA SER A 326 -6.94 -16.37 17.13
C SER A 326 -7.67 -17.54 17.81
N SER A 327 -7.05 -18.72 17.90
CA SER A 327 -7.71 -19.92 18.44
C SER A 327 -7.72 -19.91 19.97
N SER A 328 -8.90 -20.04 20.57
CA SER A 328 -9.07 -20.24 22.02
C SER A 328 -8.78 -21.67 22.46
N THR A 329 -8.92 -22.65 21.56
CA THR A 329 -8.76 -24.09 21.87
C THR A 329 -7.33 -24.58 21.66
N ALA A 330 -6.54 -23.93 20.79
CA ALA A 330 -5.17 -24.29 20.49
C ALA A 330 -4.29 -23.04 20.34
N PRO A 331 -4.17 -22.20 21.39
CA PRO A 331 -3.48 -20.92 21.29
C PRO A 331 -1.99 -21.11 20.99
N LEU A 332 -1.41 -20.15 20.28
CA LEU A 332 0.02 -20.11 20.02
C LEU A 332 0.81 -19.75 21.29
N PRO A 333 2.03 -20.33 21.49
CA PRO A 333 2.99 -19.78 22.44
C PRO A 333 3.29 -18.30 22.13
N GLU A 334 3.58 -17.52 23.16
CA GLU A 334 3.90 -16.07 23.04
C GLU A 334 4.97 -15.78 21.96
N ALA A 335 6.05 -16.56 21.92
CA ALA A 335 7.11 -16.38 20.92
C ALA A 335 6.59 -16.56 19.49
N ALA A 336 5.65 -17.47 19.26
CA ALA A 336 5.05 -17.67 17.94
C ALA A 336 4.09 -16.53 17.56
N GLN A 337 3.35 -15.98 18.54
CA GLN A 337 2.52 -14.80 18.31
C GLN A 337 3.38 -13.60 17.90
N ARG A 338 4.42 -13.29 18.69
CA ARG A 338 5.37 -12.19 18.37
C ARG A 338 6.07 -12.38 17.03
N TYR A 339 6.37 -13.63 16.66
CA TYR A 339 6.93 -13.95 15.35
C TYR A 339 5.95 -13.63 14.21
N LEU A 340 4.69 -14.08 14.32
CA LEU A 340 3.67 -13.81 13.29
C LEU A 340 3.42 -12.30 13.13
N GLU A 341 3.34 -11.57 14.22
CA GLU A 341 3.16 -10.10 14.22
C GLU A 341 4.35 -9.39 13.54
N THR A 342 5.58 -9.84 13.84
CA THR A 342 6.80 -9.34 13.18
C THR A 342 6.81 -9.72 11.70
N LEU A 343 6.42 -10.96 11.36
CA LEU A 343 6.35 -11.45 9.98
C LEU A 343 5.35 -10.64 9.16
N TYR A 344 4.18 -10.34 9.70
CA TYR A 344 3.15 -9.55 9.02
C TYR A 344 3.64 -8.13 8.73
N PHE A 345 4.30 -7.47 9.69
CA PHE A 345 4.95 -6.17 9.49
C PHE A 345 5.98 -6.21 8.36
N GLN A 346 6.86 -7.20 8.36
CA GLN A 346 7.89 -7.35 7.33
C GLN A 346 7.30 -7.75 5.97
N PHE A 347 6.19 -8.49 5.96
CA PHE A 347 5.48 -8.86 4.74
C PHE A 347 4.84 -7.64 4.07
N GLY A 348 4.21 -6.73 4.82
CA GLY A 348 3.69 -5.48 4.25
C GLY A 348 4.81 -4.63 3.62
N ARG A 349 6.00 -4.58 4.23
CA ARG A 349 7.18 -3.94 3.62
C ARG A 349 7.62 -4.64 2.33
N TYR A 350 7.64 -5.97 2.32
CA TYR A 350 7.93 -6.77 1.12
C TYR A 350 6.93 -6.47 0.00
N LEU A 351 5.63 -6.45 0.30
CA LEU A 351 4.57 -6.21 -0.68
C LEU A 351 4.72 -4.84 -1.35
N LEU A 352 4.96 -3.78 -0.57
CA LEU A 352 5.09 -2.42 -1.14
C LEU A 352 6.32 -2.30 -2.04
N LEU A 353 7.46 -2.87 -1.64
CA LEU A 353 8.67 -2.94 -2.48
C LEU A 353 8.45 -3.74 -3.76
N SER A 354 7.57 -4.74 -3.71
CA SER A 354 7.30 -5.63 -4.83
C SER A 354 6.26 -5.09 -5.82
N CYS A 355 5.43 -4.10 -5.43
CA CYS A 355 4.34 -3.61 -6.28
C CYS A 355 4.43 -2.13 -6.68
N SER A 356 5.28 -1.31 -6.05
CA SER A 356 5.31 0.13 -6.29
C SER A 356 6.71 0.65 -6.63
N ARG A 357 7.16 0.41 -7.90
CA ARG A 357 8.47 0.86 -8.42
C ARG A 357 8.42 1.34 -9.88
N THR A 358 7.28 1.24 -10.55
CA THR A 358 7.12 1.72 -11.94
C THR A 358 6.80 3.22 -11.94
N PRO A 359 7.58 4.05 -12.65
CA PRO A 359 7.33 5.49 -12.68
C PRO A 359 5.88 5.82 -13.09
N ASN A 360 5.24 6.74 -12.37
CA ASN A 360 3.89 7.26 -12.61
C ASN A 360 2.73 6.25 -12.45
N ILE A 361 3.01 5.00 -12.09
CA ILE A 361 2.00 3.95 -11.92
C ILE A 361 2.12 3.39 -10.50
N PRO A 362 1.30 3.88 -9.56
CA PRO A 362 1.33 3.41 -8.17
C PRO A 362 0.76 2.01 -8.01
N ALA A 363 0.89 1.45 -6.80
CA ALA A 363 0.20 0.23 -6.41
C ALA A 363 -1.31 0.44 -6.49
N ASN A 364 -2.02 -0.44 -7.21
CA ASN A 364 -3.47 -0.39 -7.33
C ASN A 364 -4.17 -1.11 -6.14
N LEU A 365 -5.48 -1.28 -6.20
CA LEU A 365 -6.27 -1.89 -5.13
C LEU A 365 -5.85 -3.33 -4.79
N GLN A 366 -5.29 -4.07 -5.76
CA GLN A 366 -4.65 -5.38 -5.58
C GLN A 366 -3.11 -5.29 -5.49
N GLY A 367 -2.54 -4.11 -5.33
CA GLY A 367 -1.11 -3.85 -5.41
C GLY A 367 -0.57 -4.08 -6.82
N LEU A 368 -0.34 -5.32 -7.18
CA LEU A 368 0.14 -5.78 -8.48
C LEU A 368 -0.55 -7.08 -8.91
N TRP A 369 -1.15 -7.82 -7.96
CA TRP A 369 -1.51 -9.22 -8.13
C TRP A 369 -3.01 -9.43 -8.29
N THR A 370 -3.42 -9.94 -9.45
CA THR A 370 -4.77 -10.43 -9.70
C THR A 370 -4.74 -11.65 -10.62
N PRO A 371 -5.46 -12.73 -10.30
CA PRO A 371 -5.71 -13.83 -11.22
C PRO A 371 -7.00 -13.65 -12.02
N HIS A 372 -7.81 -12.62 -11.73
CA HIS A 372 -9.17 -12.45 -12.24
C HIS A 372 -9.21 -11.48 -13.41
N LEU A 373 -9.91 -11.88 -14.50
CA LEU A 373 -10.18 -10.99 -15.64
C LEU A 373 -10.96 -9.74 -15.22
N PHE A 374 -11.89 -9.91 -14.29
CA PHE A 374 -12.66 -8.85 -13.68
C PHE A 374 -12.21 -8.68 -12.22
N SER A 375 -11.15 -7.91 -12.03
CA SER A 375 -10.66 -7.60 -10.67
C SER A 375 -11.76 -6.93 -9.84
N PRO A 376 -11.90 -7.26 -8.56
CA PRO A 376 -12.80 -6.55 -7.64
C PRO A 376 -12.58 -5.04 -7.74
N TRP A 377 -13.68 -4.27 -7.80
CA TRP A 377 -13.65 -2.81 -8.00
C TRP A 377 -12.75 -2.35 -9.15
N ARG A 378 -12.68 -3.14 -10.25
CA ARG A 378 -11.81 -2.89 -11.42
C ARG A 378 -10.31 -2.88 -11.12
N GLY A 379 -9.89 -3.18 -9.89
CA GLY A 379 -8.52 -3.01 -9.44
C GLY A 379 -8.03 -1.55 -9.53
N ASN A 380 -8.94 -0.58 -9.43
CA ASN A 380 -8.64 0.82 -9.70
C ASN A 380 -7.87 1.52 -8.57
N TYR A 381 -7.61 2.81 -8.72
CA TYR A 381 -7.07 3.67 -7.68
C TYR A 381 -8.23 4.34 -6.95
N THR A 382 -8.68 3.74 -5.85
CA THR A 382 -9.71 4.31 -4.99
C THR A 382 -9.05 5.30 -4.03
N MET A 383 -9.37 6.61 -4.21
CA MET A 383 -8.71 7.74 -3.55
C MET A 383 -9.58 8.34 -2.42
N ASN A 384 -10.46 7.54 -1.84
CA ASN A 384 -11.19 7.94 -0.63
C ASN A 384 -10.67 7.24 0.63
N ILE A 385 -9.66 6.38 0.49
CA ILE A 385 -8.84 5.75 1.53
C ILE A 385 -7.75 4.83 0.95
N ASN A 386 -8.08 3.92 0.03
CA ASN A 386 -7.27 2.75 -0.29
C ASN A 386 -5.90 3.12 -0.88
N LEU A 387 -5.86 4.03 -1.86
CA LEU A 387 -4.60 4.47 -2.45
C LEU A 387 -3.73 5.22 -1.42
N GLU A 388 -4.33 6.04 -0.59
CA GLU A 388 -3.65 6.75 0.49
C GLU A 388 -3.05 5.77 1.49
N GLU A 389 -3.82 4.77 1.93
CA GLU A 389 -3.39 3.75 2.89
C GLU A 389 -2.25 2.90 2.35
N ASN A 390 -2.22 2.61 1.05
CA ASN A 390 -1.11 1.89 0.42
C ASN A 390 0.26 2.54 0.69
N TYR A 391 0.31 3.84 0.88
CA TYR A 391 1.56 4.58 1.05
C TYR A 391 1.87 5.02 2.48
N TRP A 392 0.97 4.77 3.45
CA TRP A 392 1.23 5.13 4.85
C TRP A 392 2.52 4.54 5.44
N PRO A 393 2.94 3.29 5.14
CA PRO A 393 4.18 2.75 5.68
C PRO A 393 5.44 3.17 4.90
N ALA A 394 5.32 3.78 3.72
CA ALA A 394 6.44 4.00 2.81
C ALA A 394 7.59 4.78 3.46
N ASP A 395 7.31 5.91 4.06
CA ASP A 395 8.31 6.73 4.74
C ASP A 395 8.70 6.22 6.12
N PRO A 396 7.77 5.97 7.07
CA PRO A 396 8.13 5.51 8.40
C PRO A 396 8.85 4.17 8.38
N ALA A 397 8.47 3.23 7.49
CA ALA A 397 9.16 1.95 7.34
C ALA A 397 10.37 2.00 6.37
N ASN A 398 10.91 3.19 6.06
CA ASN A 398 12.15 3.45 5.33
C ASN A 398 12.21 2.89 3.91
N MET A 399 11.13 3.14 3.14
CA MET A 399 10.96 2.71 1.75
C MET A 399 10.52 3.88 0.86
N SER A 400 11.07 5.07 1.09
CA SER A 400 10.66 6.32 0.41
C SER A 400 10.70 6.24 -1.12
N GLU A 401 11.52 5.34 -1.69
CA GLU A 401 11.60 5.10 -3.13
C GLU A 401 10.26 4.62 -3.72
N THR A 402 9.44 3.94 -2.92
CA THR A 402 8.13 3.43 -3.35
C THR A 402 7.09 4.54 -3.56
N ILE A 403 7.33 5.77 -3.09
CA ILE A 403 6.43 6.91 -3.30
C ILE A 403 6.63 7.56 -4.68
N GLN A 404 7.75 7.35 -5.36
CA GLN A 404 8.02 7.98 -6.66
C GLN A 404 6.91 7.71 -7.70
N PRO A 405 6.35 6.50 -7.82
CA PRO A 405 5.19 6.26 -8.68
C PRO A 405 3.99 7.13 -8.36
N LEU A 406 3.69 7.31 -7.07
CA LEU A 406 2.57 8.15 -6.62
C LEU A 406 2.78 9.64 -6.97
N ILE A 407 3.99 10.17 -6.79
CA ILE A 407 4.30 11.56 -7.15
C ILE A 407 4.03 11.80 -8.65
N GLY A 408 4.48 10.88 -9.49
CA GLY A 408 4.23 10.95 -10.93
C GLY A 408 2.76 10.82 -11.31
N PHE A 409 2.03 9.95 -10.64
CA PHE A 409 0.60 9.78 -10.82
C PHE A 409 -0.17 11.07 -10.44
N VAL A 410 0.12 11.68 -9.30
CA VAL A 410 -0.52 12.94 -8.88
C VAL A 410 -0.20 14.10 -9.85
N LYS A 411 0.96 14.10 -10.50
CA LYS A 411 1.26 15.04 -11.62
C LYS A 411 0.29 14.83 -12.78
N GLY A 412 0.01 13.58 -13.16
CA GLY A 412 -0.99 13.25 -14.17
C GLY A 412 -2.41 13.69 -13.75
N LEU A 413 -2.81 13.36 -12.51
CA LEU A 413 -4.09 13.83 -11.96
C LEU A 413 -4.23 15.36 -12.00
N SER A 414 -3.16 16.09 -11.72
CA SER A 414 -3.20 17.56 -11.76
C SER A 414 -3.40 18.12 -13.18
N ALA A 415 -2.97 17.38 -14.20
CA ALA A 415 -3.19 17.78 -15.60
C ALA A 415 -4.65 17.56 -16.03
N THR A 416 -5.18 16.36 -15.83
CA THR A 416 -6.57 15.99 -16.19
C THR A 416 -7.58 16.68 -15.26
N GLY A 417 -7.26 16.83 -13.99
CA GLY A 417 -8.13 17.45 -12.98
C GLY A 417 -8.48 18.92 -13.23
N LYS A 418 -7.71 19.62 -14.07
CA LYS A 418 -8.06 20.96 -14.55
C LYS A 418 -9.33 20.92 -15.43
N HIS A 419 -9.44 19.90 -16.26
CA HIS A 419 -10.65 19.69 -17.09
C HIS A 419 -11.85 19.35 -16.20
N THR A 420 -11.65 18.48 -15.22
CA THR A 420 -12.69 18.15 -14.24
C THR A 420 -13.14 19.38 -13.45
N ALA A 421 -12.22 20.18 -12.93
CA ALA A 421 -12.55 21.42 -12.22
C ALA A 421 -13.42 22.36 -13.06
N ARG A 422 -13.07 22.54 -14.32
CA ARG A 422 -13.80 23.41 -15.24
C ARG A 422 -15.14 22.80 -15.68
N ASN A 423 -15.14 21.56 -16.15
CA ASN A 423 -16.29 20.96 -16.85
C ASN A 423 -17.40 20.51 -15.88
N PHE A 424 -17.01 19.98 -14.72
CA PHE A 424 -17.93 19.43 -13.72
C PHE A 424 -18.29 20.43 -12.62
N TYR A 425 -17.36 21.36 -12.29
CA TYR A 425 -17.54 22.26 -11.14
C TYR A 425 -17.53 23.74 -11.51
N GLY A 426 -17.21 24.11 -12.77
CA GLY A 426 -17.20 25.50 -13.23
C GLY A 426 -16.03 26.36 -12.69
N ILE A 427 -14.98 25.72 -12.21
CA ILE A 427 -13.79 26.37 -11.65
C ILE A 427 -12.64 26.32 -12.66
N ASN A 428 -12.12 27.50 -13.04
CA ASN A 428 -11.12 27.63 -14.11
C ASN A 428 -9.65 27.66 -13.62
N ASP A 429 -9.40 27.91 -12.34
CA ASP A 429 -8.04 27.92 -11.78
C ASP A 429 -7.93 26.86 -10.69
N GLY A 430 -6.94 26.00 -10.83
CA GLY A 430 -6.73 24.85 -9.96
C GLY A 430 -7.19 23.53 -10.57
N TRP A 431 -7.15 22.47 -9.78
CA TRP A 431 -7.52 21.11 -10.15
C TRP A 431 -8.12 20.34 -8.98
N CYS A 432 -8.97 19.37 -9.28
CA CYS A 432 -9.46 18.39 -8.31
C CYS A 432 -9.48 16.99 -8.92
N ALA A 433 -9.58 15.98 -8.09
CA ALA A 433 -9.83 14.60 -8.48
C ALA A 433 -10.86 13.99 -7.54
N ALA A 434 -11.82 13.29 -8.12
CA ALA A 434 -12.82 12.52 -7.39
C ALA A 434 -12.22 11.26 -6.78
N HIS A 435 -13.03 10.41 -6.15
CA HIS A 435 -12.58 9.27 -5.37
C HIS A 435 -11.97 8.14 -6.19
N ASN A 436 -12.14 8.10 -7.51
CA ASN A 436 -11.80 6.93 -8.33
C ASN A 436 -10.95 7.32 -9.54
N SER A 437 -9.88 6.59 -9.79
CA SER A 437 -8.97 6.84 -10.91
C SER A 437 -8.38 5.54 -11.48
N ASP A 438 -7.54 5.69 -12.50
CA ASP A 438 -6.88 4.63 -13.25
C ASP A 438 -5.54 5.17 -13.84
N PRO A 439 -4.73 4.38 -14.58
CA PRO A 439 -3.46 4.87 -15.12
C PRO A 439 -3.59 5.98 -16.18
N TRP A 440 -4.81 6.24 -16.67
CA TRP A 440 -5.11 7.37 -17.55
C TRP A 440 -5.36 8.66 -16.76
N CYS A 441 -5.16 8.60 -15.44
CA CYS A 441 -5.37 9.71 -14.51
C CYS A 441 -6.79 10.29 -14.61
N LYS A 442 -7.83 9.45 -14.63
CA LYS A 442 -9.21 9.88 -14.53
C LYS A 442 -9.45 10.65 -13.24
N THR A 443 -10.14 11.78 -13.30
CA THR A 443 -10.36 12.67 -12.15
C THR A 443 -11.82 13.08 -11.97
N SER A 444 -12.66 12.79 -12.98
CA SER A 444 -14.10 13.08 -12.91
C SER A 444 -14.83 12.16 -11.93
N PRO A 445 -15.94 12.61 -11.34
CA PRO A 445 -16.86 11.71 -10.66
C PRO A 445 -17.27 10.57 -11.60
N VAL A 446 -17.20 9.33 -11.14
CA VAL A 446 -17.61 8.18 -11.92
C VAL A 446 -19.11 7.90 -11.78
N GLY A 447 -19.67 6.90 -12.48
CA GLY A 447 -21.00 6.39 -12.20
C GLY A 447 -22.02 6.50 -13.29
N GLU A 448 -21.73 7.24 -14.37
CA GLU A 448 -22.62 7.35 -15.57
C GLU A 448 -24.06 7.79 -15.25
N GLY A 449 -24.24 8.53 -14.15
CA GLY A 449 -25.55 8.98 -13.68
C GLY A 449 -26.36 7.92 -12.92
N LYS A 450 -25.74 6.84 -12.46
CA LYS A 450 -26.42 5.69 -11.84
C LYS A 450 -25.91 5.33 -10.46
N GLU A 451 -24.68 5.73 -10.13
CA GLU A 451 -24.02 5.32 -8.90
C GLU A 451 -24.36 6.27 -7.75
N SER A 452 -24.27 5.75 -6.54
CA SER A 452 -24.65 6.52 -5.35
C SER A 452 -23.68 7.67 -5.05
N PRO A 453 -24.19 8.89 -4.75
CA PRO A 453 -23.36 10.07 -4.60
C PRO A 453 -22.37 10.03 -3.45
N GLU A 454 -22.61 9.28 -2.36
CA GLU A 454 -21.75 9.23 -1.18
C GLU A 454 -20.31 8.80 -1.48
N TRP A 455 -20.13 8.02 -2.56
CA TRP A 455 -18.81 7.63 -3.03
C TRP A 455 -18.50 8.19 -4.43
N ALA A 456 -19.44 8.17 -5.38
CA ALA A 456 -19.17 8.53 -6.77
C ALA A 456 -18.82 10.02 -6.96
N ASN A 457 -19.42 10.90 -6.19
CA ASN A 457 -19.33 12.35 -6.37
C ASN A 457 -18.33 13.06 -5.46
N TRP A 458 -17.68 12.36 -4.54
CA TRP A 458 -16.72 12.96 -3.62
C TRP A 458 -15.46 13.43 -4.38
N ASN A 459 -15.09 14.72 -4.23
CA ASN A 459 -14.07 15.38 -5.05
C ASN A 459 -12.76 15.73 -4.32
N LEU A 460 -12.52 15.15 -3.16
CA LEU A 460 -11.37 15.47 -2.30
C LEU A 460 -10.18 14.51 -2.46
N GLY A 461 -10.26 13.45 -3.27
CA GLY A 461 -9.18 12.45 -3.41
C GLY A 461 -7.84 13.09 -3.80
N GLY A 462 -7.84 14.00 -4.77
CA GLY A 462 -6.62 14.72 -5.16
C GLY A 462 -6.02 15.58 -4.05
N ALA A 463 -6.88 16.20 -3.22
CA ALA A 463 -6.44 17.02 -2.08
C ALA A 463 -5.82 16.15 -0.98
N TRP A 464 -6.39 14.98 -0.72
CA TRP A 464 -5.83 14.06 0.27
C TRP A 464 -4.46 13.54 -0.16
N LEU A 465 -4.31 13.19 -1.43
CA LEU A 465 -3.01 12.74 -1.98
C LEU A 465 -1.93 13.82 -1.90
N VAL A 466 -2.23 15.09 -2.19
CA VAL A 466 -1.20 16.14 -2.05
C VAL A 466 -0.81 16.42 -0.60
N ASN A 467 -1.71 16.19 0.35
CA ASN A 467 -1.36 16.20 1.77
C ASN A 467 -0.39 15.06 2.12
N ALA A 468 -0.57 13.86 1.55
CA ALA A 468 0.38 12.76 1.70
C ALA A 468 1.76 13.08 1.07
N LEU A 469 1.80 13.79 -0.07
CA LEU A 469 3.05 14.23 -0.67
C LEU A 469 3.77 15.30 0.18
N TRP A 470 3.03 16.19 0.83
CA TRP A 470 3.62 17.11 1.82
C TRP A 470 4.23 16.35 2.99
N ASP A 471 3.56 15.32 3.49
CA ASP A 471 4.09 14.48 4.55
C ASP A 471 5.39 13.78 4.13
N HIS A 472 5.45 13.27 2.89
CA HIS A 472 6.69 12.75 2.31
C HIS A 472 7.84 13.78 2.33
N TYR A 473 7.56 15.06 2.02
CA TYR A 473 8.56 16.11 2.18
C TYR A 473 9.03 16.24 3.65
N LEU A 474 8.13 16.15 4.60
CA LEU A 474 8.52 16.23 6.02
C LEU A 474 9.46 15.09 6.44
N TYR A 475 9.35 13.90 5.84
CA TYR A 475 10.28 12.79 6.04
C TYR A 475 11.58 12.95 5.25
N SER A 476 11.50 13.33 3.99
CA SER A 476 12.66 13.40 3.09
C SER A 476 13.53 14.62 3.30
N GLN A 477 12.93 15.76 3.66
CA GLN A 477 13.55 17.09 3.74
C GLN A 477 14.16 17.55 2.41
N ASP A 478 13.70 16.98 1.28
CA ASP A 478 14.16 17.33 -0.07
C ASP A 478 13.46 18.60 -0.57
N LYS A 479 14.15 19.73 -0.41
CA LYS A 479 13.65 21.04 -0.85
C LYS A 479 13.50 21.17 -2.38
N GLN A 480 14.30 20.45 -3.16
CA GLN A 480 14.17 20.48 -4.61
C GLN A 480 12.90 19.75 -5.04
N LEU A 481 12.64 18.59 -4.45
CA LEU A 481 11.40 17.86 -4.66
C LEU A 481 10.18 18.69 -4.23
N LEU A 482 10.26 19.35 -3.07
CA LEU A 482 9.20 20.27 -2.62
C LEU A 482 8.96 21.37 -3.67
N GLN A 483 9.98 22.10 -4.04
CA GLN A 483 9.87 23.27 -4.93
C GLN A 483 9.41 22.90 -6.34
N ASN A 484 9.95 21.81 -6.91
CA ASN A 484 9.78 21.49 -8.32
C ASN A 484 8.60 20.54 -8.60
N SER A 485 8.09 19.86 -7.57
CA SER A 485 7.03 18.87 -7.75
C SER A 485 5.88 19.04 -6.76
N ILE A 486 6.14 18.96 -5.45
CA ILE A 486 5.06 18.89 -4.44
C ILE A 486 4.33 20.22 -4.32
N TYR A 487 5.04 21.34 -4.18
CA TYR A 487 4.44 22.66 -4.00
C TYR A 487 3.49 23.05 -5.16
N PRO A 488 3.86 22.91 -6.45
CA PRO A 488 2.94 23.23 -7.54
C PRO A 488 1.66 22.37 -7.55
N LEU A 489 1.75 21.10 -7.14
CA LEU A 489 0.59 20.22 -7.04
C LEU A 489 -0.36 20.66 -5.91
N MET A 490 0.21 20.96 -4.74
CA MET A 490 -0.53 21.49 -3.60
C MET A 490 -1.17 22.86 -3.93
N GLU A 491 -0.41 23.75 -4.58
CA GLU A 491 -0.89 25.08 -4.96
C GLU A 491 -2.09 25.01 -5.90
N GLY A 492 -2.01 24.16 -6.93
CA GLY A 492 -3.11 23.96 -7.87
C GLY A 492 -4.37 23.36 -7.20
N SER A 493 -4.21 22.36 -6.32
CA SER A 493 -5.33 21.82 -5.56
C SER A 493 -5.93 22.88 -4.60
N SER A 494 -5.09 23.63 -3.88
CA SER A 494 -5.56 24.67 -2.96
C SER A 494 -6.34 25.79 -3.67
N LYS A 495 -5.95 26.17 -4.89
CA LYS A 495 -6.69 27.15 -5.71
C LYS A 495 -8.10 26.70 -6.06
N PHE A 496 -8.26 25.38 -6.37
CA PHE A 496 -9.59 24.83 -6.59
C PHE A 496 -10.44 24.97 -5.30
N PHE A 497 -9.95 24.52 -4.15
CA PHE A 497 -10.73 24.52 -2.92
C PHE A 497 -10.97 25.92 -2.37
N GLN A 498 -10.10 26.89 -2.61
CA GLN A 498 -10.37 28.29 -2.28
C GLN A 498 -11.61 28.84 -3.01
N GLN A 499 -11.90 28.33 -4.22
CA GLN A 499 -13.08 28.71 -5.02
C GLN A 499 -14.27 27.78 -4.79
N TRP A 500 -14.02 26.52 -4.38
CA TRP A 500 -15.08 25.56 -4.08
C TRP A 500 -15.83 25.88 -2.80
N LEU A 501 -15.15 26.41 -1.79
CA LEU A 501 -15.73 26.85 -0.54
C LEU A 501 -16.76 27.97 -0.78
N VAL A 502 -17.91 27.85 -0.12
CA VAL A 502 -18.99 28.84 -0.17
C VAL A 502 -19.35 29.34 1.22
N THR A 503 -19.84 30.56 1.29
CA THR A 503 -20.37 31.11 2.55
C THR A 503 -21.65 30.35 2.94
N ASN A 504 -21.71 29.93 4.20
CA ASN A 504 -22.92 29.35 4.77
C ASN A 504 -24.04 30.42 4.77
N PRO A 505 -25.19 30.20 4.10
CA PRO A 505 -26.24 31.21 4.02
C PRO A 505 -26.82 31.61 5.39
N ASN A 506 -26.74 30.68 6.36
CA ASN A 506 -27.26 30.90 7.71
C ASN A 506 -26.19 31.49 8.67
N LYS A 507 -24.91 31.48 8.26
CA LYS A 507 -23.78 31.99 9.07
C LYS A 507 -22.76 32.69 8.16
N PRO A 508 -22.92 34.01 7.91
CA PRO A 508 -22.12 34.74 6.89
C PRO A 508 -20.60 34.71 7.07
N ASN A 509 -20.12 34.44 8.27
CA ASN A 509 -18.68 34.34 8.55
C ASN A 509 -18.13 32.92 8.45
N GLU A 510 -18.97 31.92 8.12
CA GLU A 510 -18.59 30.51 8.05
C GLU A 510 -18.47 30.06 6.59
N LEU A 511 -17.44 29.30 6.27
CA LEU A 511 -17.22 28.66 4.99
C LEU A 511 -17.45 27.16 5.10
N ILE A 512 -18.15 26.62 4.10
CA ILE A 512 -18.50 25.21 3.97
C ILE A 512 -18.27 24.71 2.53
N THR A 513 -18.19 23.40 2.36
CA THR A 513 -18.31 22.74 1.05
C THR A 513 -19.78 22.48 0.72
N ALA A 514 -20.20 22.70 -0.53
CA ALA A 514 -21.52 22.37 -1.02
C ALA A 514 -21.48 22.14 -2.55
N PRO A 515 -21.88 20.97 -3.05
CA PRO A 515 -22.22 19.77 -2.28
C PRO A 515 -21.04 19.17 -1.53
N SER A 516 -21.35 18.31 -0.56
CA SER A 516 -20.44 17.52 0.23
C SER A 516 -21.02 16.12 0.45
N THR A 517 -20.17 15.13 0.66
CA THR A 517 -20.55 13.79 1.11
C THR A 517 -19.54 13.33 2.15
N SER A 518 -19.85 12.31 2.94
CA SER A 518 -18.84 11.63 3.76
C SER A 518 -18.70 10.19 3.26
N PRO A 519 -17.65 9.89 2.49
CA PRO A 519 -17.50 8.53 1.97
C PRO A 519 -17.43 7.49 3.08
N GLU A 520 -18.14 6.41 2.99
CA GLU A 520 -19.24 6.07 2.08
C GLU A 520 -20.51 5.82 2.91
N ASN A 521 -20.77 6.69 3.89
CA ASN A 521 -21.88 6.55 4.81
C ASN A 521 -23.07 7.43 4.40
N GLU A 522 -24.24 7.09 4.92
CA GLU A 522 -25.48 7.83 4.75
C GLU A 522 -25.92 8.42 6.08
N TYR A 523 -26.65 9.52 6.04
CA TYR A 523 -27.23 10.16 7.24
C TYR A 523 -28.74 10.00 7.28
N ILE A 524 -29.28 10.14 8.48
CA ILE A 524 -30.71 10.23 8.72
C ILE A 524 -30.99 11.60 9.33
N THR A 525 -31.72 12.47 8.59
CA THR A 525 -32.12 13.77 9.09
C THR A 525 -33.13 13.65 10.24
N ASP A 526 -33.33 14.73 11.00
CA ASP A 526 -34.35 14.79 12.07
C ASP A 526 -35.79 14.55 11.53
N LYS A 527 -36.00 14.75 10.22
CA LYS A 527 -37.27 14.45 9.53
C LYS A 527 -37.34 13.02 8.97
N GLY A 528 -36.34 12.18 9.25
CA GLY A 528 -36.29 10.76 8.86
C GLY A 528 -35.92 10.53 7.40
N TYR A 529 -35.35 11.51 6.69
CA TYR A 529 -34.82 11.31 5.35
C TYR A 529 -33.45 10.66 5.41
N HIS A 530 -33.26 9.59 4.66
CA HIS A 530 -31.98 8.98 4.35
C HIS A 530 -31.34 9.74 3.19
N GLY A 531 -30.14 10.29 3.39
CA GLY A 531 -29.45 11.09 2.40
C GLY A 531 -27.97 10.77 2.29
N THR A 532 -27.42 11.11 1.13
CA THR A 532 -26.00 10.93 0.80
C THR A 532 -25.31 12.27 0.58
N THR A 533 -26.00 13.25 0.04
CA THR A 533 -25.49 14.59 -0.28
C THR A 533 -25.87 15.59 0.79
N CYS A 534 -24.89 16.25 1.35
CA CYS A 534 -25.04 17.30 2.37
C CYS A 534 -24.24 18.55 1.99
N TYR A 535 -24.01 19.42 2.97
CA TYR A 535 -23.02 20.48 2.93
C TYR A 535 -22.18 20.46 4.21
N GLY A 536 -20.94 20.93 4.10
CA GLY A 536 -20.06 21.11 5.24
C GLY A 536 -19.72 19.82 6.00
N GLY A 537 -19.64 18.67 5.31
CA GLY A 537 -19.21 17.41 5.90
C GLY A 537 -17.82 17.52 6.52
N THR A 538 -17.63 16.89 7.66
CA THR A 538 -16.38 16.99 8.45
C THR A 538 -15.18 16.45 7.69
N ALA A 539 -15.32 15.38 6.91
CA ALA A 539 -14.24 14.83 6.09
C ALA A 539 -13.68 15.84 5.09
N ASP A 540 -14.55 16.52 4.35
CA ASP A 540 -14.16 17.53 3.38
C ASP A 540 -13.38 18.66 4.04
N LEU A 541 -13.94 19.21 5.11
CA LEU A 541 -13.34 20.34 5.82
C LEU A 541 -12.04 19.97 6.53
N ALA A 542 -11.90 18.73 6.97
CA ALA A 542 -10.66 18.19 7.53
C ALA A 542 -9.53 18.20 6.50
N ILE A 543 -9.77 17.67 5.30
CA ILE A 543 -8.77 17.61 4.23
C ILE A 543 -8.40 19.02 3.75
N ILE A 544 -9.40 19.91 3.58
CA ILE A 544 -9.15 21.30 3.15
C ILE A 544 -8.36 22.07 4.21
N ARG A 545 -8.72 21.89 5.49
CA ARG A 545 -7.99 22.48 6.62
C ARG A 545 -6.53 22.04 6.61
N GLU A 546 -6.28 20.75 6.48
CA GLU A 546 -4.92 20.19 6.39
C GLU A 546 -4.18 20.76 5.17
N LEU A 547 -4.81 20.81 4.00
CA LEU A 547 -4.22 21.36 2.78
C LEU A 547 -3.80 22.83 2.95
N PHE A 548 -4.67 23.67 3.50
CA PHE A 548 -4.35 25.09 3.68
C PHE A 548 -3.27 25.31 4.73
N MET A 549 -3.29 24.56 5.82
CA MET A 549 -2.23 24.57 6.83
C MET A 549 -0.89 24.14 6.20
N ASN A 550 -0.87 23.03 5.46
CA ASN A 550 0.31 22.51 4.80
C ASN A 550 0.85 23.48 3.74
N MET A 551 -0.02 24.13 2.98
CA MET A 551 0.38 25.17 2.01
C MET A 551 1.08 26.35 2.68
N GLN A 552 0.58 26.86 3.81
CA GLN A 552 1.27 27.93 4.54
C GLN A 552 2.64 27.49 5.05
N GLN A 553 2.74 26.23 5.51
CA GLN A 553 4.02 25.63 5.93
C GLN A 553 5.00 25.45 4.76
N ALA A 554 4.50 24.99 3.61
CA ALA A 554 5.29 24.83 2.40
C ALA A 554 5.83 26.18 1.90
N ARG A 555 4.98 27.22 1.88
CA ARG A 555 5.40 28.60 1.56
C ARG A 555 6.50 29.07 2.49
N LYS A 556 6.34 28.86 3.79
CA LYS A 556 7.38 29.19 4.79
C LYS A 556 8.69 28.44 4.54
N SER A 557 8.62 27.14 4.24
CA SER A 557 9.79 26.29 3.97
C SER A 557 10.56 26.73 2.71
N LEU A 558 9.84 27.29 1.73
CA LEU A 558 10.40 27.84 0.49
C LEU A 558 10.79 29.34 0.60
N GLY A 559 10.56 29.99 1.74
CA GLY A 559 10.83 31.42 1.93
C GLY A 559 9.83 32.34 1.23
N LEU A 560 8.66 31.84 0.86
CA LEU A 560 7.56 32.62 0.26
C LEU A 560 6.74 33.34 1.33
N LYS A 561 6.08 34.44 0.93
CA LYS A 561 5.16 35.15 1.82
C LYS A 561 3.92 34.29 2.14
N PRO A 562 3.35 34.39 3.36
CA PRO A 562 2.07 33.77 3.66
C PRO A 562 0.98 34.21 2.69
N ASP A 563 0.04 33.32 2.39
CA ASP A 563 -1.14 33.63 1.61
C ASP A 563 -2.25 34.07 2.59
N LYS A 564 -2.57 35.39 2.57
CA LYS A 564 -3.52 36.00 3.51
C LYS A 564 -4.98 35.61 3.24
N GLU A 565 -5.32 35.40 1.97
CA GLU A 565 -6.68 34.97 1.58
C GLU A 565 -6.94 33.54 2.06
N MET A 566 -5.97 32.66 1.82
CA MET A 566 -6.04 31.28 2.31
C MET A 566 -6.11 31.21 3.84
N ASP A 567 -5.37 32.10 4.52
CA ASP A 567 -5.36 32.18 5.99
C ASP A 567 -6.72 32.64 6.52
N ASP A 568 -7.33 33.65 5.90
CA ASP A 568 -8.70 34.09 6.21
C ASP A 568 -9.71 32.94 6.03
N LYS A 569 -9.64 32.27 4.88
CA LYS A 569 -10.52 31.11 4.61
C LYS A 569 -10.33 29.99 5.63
N LEU A 570 -9.09 29.68 6.00
CA LEU A 570 -8.78 28.66 7.02
C LEU A 570 -9.45 28.98 8.36
N HIS A 571 -9.45 30.25 8.79
CA HIS A 571 -10.08 30.65 10.04
C HIS A 571 -11.61 30.64 10.00
N ARG A 572 -12.19 30.75 8.80
CA ARG A 572 -13.63 30.74 8.57
C ARG A 572 -14.23 29.36 8.29
N LEU A 573 -13.41 28.32 8.10
CA LEU A 573 -13.92 26.96 7.91
C LEU A 573 -14.79 26.55 9.09
N HIS A 574 -15.95 25.95 8.82
CA HIS A 574 -16.77 25.34 9.86
C HIS A 574 -15.91 24.47 10.79
N PRO A 575 -15.98 24.69 12.11
CA PRO A 575 -15.15 23.97 13.06
C PRO A 575 -15.59 22.51 13.23
N TYR A 576 -14.74 21.70 13.82
CA TYR A 576 -15.18 20.42 14.35
C TYR A 576 -16.21 20.63 15.45
N THR A 577 -17.25 19.81 15.47
CA THR A 577 -18.32 19.84 16.47
C THR A 577 -18.44 18.48 17.16
N VAL A 578 -18.86 18.51 18.41
CA VAL A 578 -19.12 17.31 19.23
C VAL A 578 -20.62 17.08 19.29
N GLY A 579 -21.04 15.88 18.96
CA GLY A 579 -22.43 15.47 18.93
C GLY A 579 -23.02 15.24 20.33
N SER A 580 -24.33 15.09 20.39
CA SER A 580 -25.08 14.85 21.63
C SER A 580 -24.70 13.55 22.34
N GLN A 581 -24.09 12.61 21.62
CA GLN A 581 -23.55 11.34 22.15
C GLN A 581 -22.08 11.43 22.58
N GLY A 582 -21.48 12.62 22.49
CA GLY A 582 -20.09 12.87 22.84
C GLY A 582 -19.07 12.45 21.80
N ASP A 583 -19.51 12.07 20.61
CA ASP A 583 -18.73 11.72 19.43
C ASP A 583 -18.39 12.93 18.58
N LEU A 584 -17.52 12.77 17.61
CA LEU A 584 -17.19 13.79 16.62
C LEU A 584 -18.23 13.73 15.49
N ASN A 585 -18.95 14.85 15.25
CA ASN A 585 -19.94 14.89 14.19
C ASN A 585 -19.31 14.57 12.82
N GLU A 586 -19.88 13.61 12.11
CA GLU A 586 -19.53 13.31 10.72
C GLU A 586 -20.14 14.33 9.75
N TRP A 587 -21.35 14.79 10.06
CA TRP A 587 -22.16 15.70 9.26
C TRP A 587 -22.13 17.12 9.81
N TYR A 588 -22.62 18.08 9.04
CA TYR A 588 -22.75 19.47 9.49
C TYR A 588 -23.69 19.59 10.71
N TYR A 589 -24.76 18.82 10.73
CA TYR A 589 -25.67 18.69 11.85
C TYR A 589 -25.36 17.43 12.66
N ASP A 590 -25.84 17.36 13.89
CA ASP A 590 -25.78 16.17 14.75
C ASP A 590 -26.81 15.12 14.30
N TRP A 591 -26.69 14.69 13.03
CA TRP A 591 -27.55 13.66 12.46
C TRP A 591 -27.05 12.26 12.80
N LYS A 592 -28.00 11.31 12.78
CA LYS A 592 -27.67 9.90 12.99
C LYS A 592 -27.03 9.33 11.71
N ASP A 593 -26.02 8.50 11.91
CA ASP A 593 -25.54 7.63 10.85
C ASP A 593 -26.61 6.58 10.49
N TYR A 594 -26.76 6.30 9.20
CA TYR A 594 -27.57 5.15 8.76
C TYR A 594 -26.94 3.84 9.23
N ASP A 595 -25.62 3.70 9.07
CA ASP A 595 -24.82 2.61 9.60
C ASP A 595 -23.77 3.16 10.59
N ILE A 596 -24.05 3.05 11.89
CA ILE A 596 -23.13 3.51 12.94
C ILE A 596 -21.84 2.69 12.95
N HIS A 597 -21.85 1.45 12.47
CA HIS A 597 -20.69 0.57 12.37
C HIS A 597 -20.02 0.63 10.99
N HIS A 598 -20.39 1.60 10.15
CA HIS A 598 -19.85 1.75 8.82
C HIS A 598 -18.33 1.67 8.82
N ARG A 599 -17.78 0.99 7.79
CA ARG A 599 -16.33 0.74 7.67
C ARG A 599 -15.49 2.02 7.51
N HIS A 600 -16.04 3.09 6.93
CA HIS A 600 -15.34 4.36 6.80
C HIS A 600 -15.37 5.19 8.10
N GLN A 601 -14.27 5.91 8.34
CA GLN A 601 -14.08 6.83 9.46
C GLN A 601 -13.60 8.18 8.93
N SER A 602 -14.20 8.65 7.84
CA SER A 602 -13.73 9.79 7.04
C SER A 602 -13.60 11.09 7.85
N HIS A 603 -14.47 11.31 8.82
CA HIS A 603 -14.40 12.46 9.73
C HIS A 603 -13.24 12.41 10.76
N LEU A 604 -12.54 11.27 10.87
CA LEU A 604 -11.33 11.11 11.69
C LEU A 604 -10.01 11.33 10.91
N ILE A 605 -10.07 11.70 9.63
CA ILE A 605 -8.89 11.99 8.80
C ILE A 605 -7.94 12.99 9.49
N GLY A 606 -8.47 13.99 10.21
CA GLY A 606 -7.67 14.97 10.93
C GLY A 606 -6.88 14.41 12.12
N LEU A 607 -7.23 13.21 12.62
CA LEU A 607 -6.48 12.49 13.63
C LEU A 607 -5.38 11.62 12.99
N TYR A 608 -5.73 10.85 11.97
CA TYR A 608 -4.81 10.04 11.17
C TYR A 608 -5.38 9.80 9.75
N PRO A 609 -4.58 10.01 8.69
CA PRO A 609 -3.15 10.35 8.68
C PRO A 609 -2.83 11.79 9.04
N GLY A 610 -3.81 12.68 9.07
CA GLY A 610 -3.64 14.08 9.53
C GLY A 610 -3.10 14.17 10.95
N MET A 611 -2.68 15.35 11.32
CA MET A 611 -2.12 15.64 12.65
C MET A 611 -2.78 16.86 13.29
N HIS A 612 -3.69 17.52 12.59
CA HIS A 612 -4.19 18.81 13.05
C HIS A 612 -5.21 18.71 14.20
N LEU A 613 -5.90 17.59 14.39
CA LEU A 613 -6.76 17.38 15.59
C LEU A 613 -5.93 17.40 16.88
N GLN A 614 -4.78 16.71 16.90
CA GLN A 614 -3.88 16.76 18.06
C GLN A 614 -3.25 18.16 18.24
N ALA A 615 -2.88 18.80 17.12
CA ALA A 615 -2.34 20.16 17.14
C ALA A 615 -3.38 21.16 17.67
N LEU A 616 -4.64 21.05 17.25
CA LEU A 616 -5.76 21.87 17.72
C LEU A 616 -5.99 21.70 19.22
N ALA A 617 -6.10 20.46 19.70
CA ALA A 617 -6.28 20.18 21.13
C ALA A 617 -5.14 20.77 21.98
N LYS A 618 -3.90 20.67 21.50
CA LYS A 618 -2.73 21.26 22.16
C LYS A 618 -2.78 22.79 22.18
N GLN A 619 -3.17 23.41 21.07
CA GLN A 619 -3.26 24.87 20.93
C GLN A 619 -4.35 25.47 21.81
N THR A 620 -5.52 24.88 21.82
CA THR A 620 -6.67 25.32 22.63
C THR A 620 -6.54 24.92 24.09
N LYS A 621 -5.65 23.98 24.44
CA LYS A 621 -5.57 23.31 25.73
C LYS A 621 -6.87 22.59 26.11
N ASP A 622 -7.63 22.18 25.11
CA ASP A 622 -8.88 21.48 25.25
C ASP A 622 -8.80 20.12 24.54
N SER A 623 -8.94 19.05 25.28
CA SER A 623 -8.90 17.68 24.79
C SER A 623 -10.27 17.11 24.43
N THR A 624 -11.34 17.89 24.52
CA THR A 624 -12.72 17.44 24.25
C THR A 624 -12.84 16.83 22.86
N ILE A 625 -12.17 17.43 21.86
CA ILE A 625 -12.18 16.93 20.48
C ILE A 625 -11.48 15.55 20.33
N LEU A 626 -10.45 15.28 21.12
CA LEU A 626 -9.78 13.96 21.11
C LEU A 626 -10.62 12.92 21.87
N ALA A 627 -11.32 13.34 22.92
CA ALA A 627 -12.29 12.51 23.62
C ALA A 627 -13.46 12.15 22.69
N ALA A 628 -13.95 13.10 21.89
CA ALA A 628 -14.99 12.88 20.90
C ALA A 628 -14.53 11.90 19.79
N ALA A 629 -13.32 12.05 19.28
CA ALA A 629 -12.74 11.11 18.32
C ALA A 629 -12.61 9.68 18.91
N ARG A 630 -12.26 9.56 20.20
CA ARG A 630 -12.26 8.27 20.90
C ARG A 630 -13.67 7.69 21.00
N GLN A 631 -14.66 8.53 21.35
CA GLN A 631 -16.05 8.09 21.45
C GLN A 631 -16.60 7.61 20.09
N THR A 632 -16.26 8.31 19.02
CA THR A 632 -16.57 7.87 17.65
C THR A 632 -16.04 6.46 17.38
N LEU A 633 -14.76 6.19 17.69
CA LEU A 633 -14.17 4.87 17.48
C LEU A 633 -14.85 3.77 18.31
N ILE A 634 -15.25 4.10 19.55
CA ILE A 634 -15.99 3.18 20.41
C ILE A 634 -17.34 2.84 19.78
N GLN A 635 -18.07 3.83 19.26
CA GLN A 635 -19.38 3.63 18.63
C GLN A 635 -19.26 2.84 17.33
N LYS A 636 -18.26 3.12 16.51
CA LYS A 636 -18.00 2.38 15.25
C LYS A 636 -17.56 0.93 15.49
N GLY A 637 -17.12 0.62 16.71
CA GLY A 637 -16.76 -0.76 17.11
C GLY A 637 -15.40 -1.21 16.58
N ASP A 638 -15.05 -2.46 16.87
CA ASP A 638 -13.72 -3.02 16.62
C ASP A 638 -13.65 -3.96 15.42
N GLU A 639 -14.79 -4.45 14.94
CA GLU A 639 -14.88 -5.35 13.78
C GLU A 639 -15.13 -4.55 12.51
N SER A 640 -14.39 -4.84 11.45
CA SER A 640 -14.55 -4.19 10.15
C SER A 640 -13.83 -4.96 9.04
N THR A 641 -13.83 -4.41 7.83
CA THR A 641 -13.06 -4.90 6.67
C THR A 641 -11.56 -4.64 6.84
N GLY A 642 -10.71 -5.23 6.00
CA GLY A 642 -9.26 -5.20 6.12
C GLY A 642 -8.65 -3.80 6.26
N TRP A 643 -8.81 -2.93 5.26
CA TRP A 643 -8.26 -1.57 5.30
C TRP A 643 -8.84 -0.73 6.46
N SER A 644 -10.13 -0.90 6.76
CA SER A 644 -10.74 -0.19 7.86
C SER A 644 -10.15 -0.60 9.21
N THR A 645 -9.82 -1.89 9.36
CA THR A 645 -9.10 -2.42 10.53
C THR A 645 -7.69 -1.84 10.58
N GLY A 646 -6.98 -1.79 9.44
CA GLY A 646 -5.67 -1.13 9.31
C GLY A 646 -5.72 0.34 9.75
N TRP A 647 -6.73 1.09 9.29
CA TRP A 647 -6.91 2.49 9.69
C TRP A 647 -7.19 2.64 11.19
N ARG A 648 -8.07 1.81 11.78
CA ARG A 648 -8.39 1.84 13.22
C ARG A 648 -7.17 1.60 14.10
N ILE A 649 -6.24 0.73 13.71
CA ILE A 649 -4.96 0.54 14.44
C ILE A 649 -4.23 1.88 14.57
N ASN A 650 -4.10 2.61 13.46
CA ASN A 650 -3.42 3.90 13.41
C ASN A 650 -4.15 4.96 14.24
N LEU A 651 -5.49 5.02 14.18
CA LEU A 651 -6.30 5.96 14.94
C LEU A 651 -6.18 5.73 16.46
N TRP A 652 -6.29 4.49 16.93
CA TRP A 652 -6.08 4.16 18.33
C TRP A 652 -4.65 4.42 18.80
N ALA A 653 -3.64 4.14 17.96
CA ALA A 653 -2.26 4.48 18.25
C ALA A 653 -2.07 5.99 18.43
N ARG A 654 -2.72 6.82 17.59
CA ARG A 654 -2.68 8.30 17.70
C ARG A 654 -3.37 8.81 18.94
N LEU A 655 -4.36 8.11 19.48
CA LEU A 655 -4.98 8.39 20.77
C LEU A 655 -4.15 7.90 21.97
N GLY A 656 -3.00 7.27 21.72
CA GLY A 656 -2.11 6.75 22.76
C GLY A 656 -2.60 5.48 23.45
N ASP A 657 -3.59 4.79 22.87
CA ASP A 657 -4.16 3.56 23.42
C ASP A 657 -3.56 2.32 22.75
N GLY A 658 -2.38 1.92 23.22
CA GLY A 658 -1.64 0.81 22.64
C GLY A 658 -2.31 -0.55 22.81
N ASN A 659 -3.01 -0.77 23.92
CA ASN A 659 -3.72 -2.04 24.12
C ASN A 659 -4.92 -2.16 23.18
N HIS A 660 -5.65 -1.08 22.95
CA HIS A 660 -6.76 -1.08 22.01
C HIS A 660 -6.26 -1.22 20.57
N ALA A 661 -5.23 -0.45 20.18
CA ALA A 661 -4.57 -0.60 18.88
C ALA A 661 -4.11 -2.05 18.63
N TYR A 662 -3.56 -2.69 19.65
CA TYR A 662 -3.15 -4.09 19.57
C TYR A 662 -4.34 -5.06 19.42
N LYS A 663 -5.45 -4.81 20.11
CA LYS A 663 -6.68 -5.60 19.92
C LYS A 663 -7.16 -5.54 18.46
N ILE A 664 -7.16 -4.36 17.86
CA ILE A 664 -7.49 -4.19 16.44
C ILE A 664 -6.46 -4.89 15.54
N TYR A 665 -5.18 -4.82 15.88
CA TYR A 665 -4.12 -5.54 15.15
C TYR A 665 -4.32 -7.07 15.20
N GLN A 666 -4.81 -7.60 16.31
CA GLN A 666 -5.20 -9.01 16.41
C GLN A 666 -6.39 -9.34 15.51
N ASN A 667 -7.39 -8.45 15.40
CA ASN A 667 -8.50 -8.61 14.47
C ASN A 667 -8.02 -8.66 13.02
N LEU A 668 -7.07 -7.80 12.64
CA LEU A 668 -6.45 -7.84 11.31
C LEU A 668 -5.75 -9.18 11.03
N LEU A 669 -5.14 -9.81 12.03
CA LEU A 669 -4.51 -11.13 11.93
C LEU A 669 -5.52 -12.29 12.13
N SER A 670 -6.80 -12.05 12.12
CA SER A 670 -7.81 -13.11 12.13
C SER A 670 -7.79 -13.87 10.82
N TYR A 671 -7.82 -15.20 10.90
CA TYR A 671 -7.82 -16.06 9.70
C TYR A 671 -9.13 -15.88 8.91
N VAL A 672 -8.98 -15.66 7.60
CA VAL A 672 -10.09 -15.67 6.63
C VAL A 672 -9.86 -16.80 5.63
N SER A 673 -10.92 -17.56 5.35
CA SER A 673 -10.87 -18.65 4.36
C SER A 673 -10.58 -18.11 2.96
N PRO A 674 -9.86 -18.86 2.11
CA PRO A 674 -9.66 -18.49 0.73
C PRO A 674 -10.98 -18.22 -0.01
N GLU A 675 -10.94 -17.36 -1.02
CA GLU A 675 -12.08 -17.12 -1.90
C GLU A 675 -12.53 -18.45 -2.55
N GLY A 676 -13.85 -18.65 -2.65
CA GLY A 676 -14.40 -19.91 -3.15
C GLY A 676 -14.58 -21.02 -2.10
N TYR A 677 -14.12 -20.81 -0.88
CA TYR A 677 -14.39 -21.72 0.22
C TYR A 677 -15.78 -21.45 0.83
N HIS A 678 -16.59 -22.48 0.95
CA HIS A 678 -17.97 -22.43 1.46
C HIS A 678 -18.22 -23.43 2.60
N GLY A 679 -17.19 -23.75 3.40
CA GLY A 679 -17.26 -24.69 4.51
C GLY A 679 -17.60 -24.02 5.84
N LYS A 680 -17.44 -24.81 6.92
CA LYS A 680 -17.69 -24.34 8.30
C LYS A 680 -16.79 -23.16 8.74
N ASP A 681 -15.61 -23.02 8.12
CA ASP A 681 -14.64 -21.98 8.43
C ASP A 681 -14.81 -20.75 7.53
N ALA A 682 -15.86 -20.67 6.73
CA ALA A 682 -16.15 -19.48 5.93
C ALA A 682 -16.42 -18.30 6.85
N VAL A 683 -15.64 -17.23 6.72
CA VAL A 683 -15.79 -15.97 7.45
C VAL A 683 -16.08 -14.85 6.49
N HIS A 684 -16.90 -13.91 6.90
CA HIS A 684 -17.37 -12.79 6.08
C HIS A 684 -16.89 -11.42 6.61
N HIS A 685 -16.10 -11.42 7.70
CA HIS A 685 -15.46 -10.22 8.22
C HIS A 685 -14.04 -10.06 7.65
N GLY A 686 -13.46 -8.86 7.78
CA GLY A 686 -12.07 -8.59 7.43
C GLY A 686 -11.08 -9.40 8.26
N GLY A 687 -9.86 -9.49 7.78
CA GLY A 687 -8.78 -10.24 8.43
C GLY A 687 -7.63 -10.53 7.47
N THR A 688 -7.09 -11.73 7.55
CA THR A 688 -5.90 -12.13 6.78
C THR A 688 -6.09 -13.51 6.15
N TYR A 689 -5.78 -13.62 4.86
CA TYR A 689 -5.79 -14.87 4.10
C TYR A 689 -4.57 -15.77 4.42
N PRO A 690 -4.60 -17.07 4.05
CA PRO A 690 -3.51 -18.02 4.36
C PRO A 690 -2.12 -17.57 3.92
N ASN A 691 -1.99 -16.80 2.84
CA ASN A 691 -0.72 -16.26 2.36
C ASN A 691 -0.37 -14.87 2.94
N LEU A 692 -1.04 -14.47 3.99
CA LEU A 692 -0.94 -13.20 4.68
C LEU A 692 -1.38 -11.97 3.85
N PHE A 693 -2.05 -12.15 2.73
CA PHE A 693 -2.77 -11.08 2.07
C PHE A 693 -3.92 -10.58 2.93
N ASP A 694 -4.16 -9.28 2.90
CA ASP A 694 -5.30 -8.67 3.58
C ASP A 694 -6.63 -9.13 2.98
N ALA A 695 -7.59 -9.37 3.84
CA ALA A 695 -8.95 -9.74 3.47
C ALA A 695 -9.92 -8.61 3.76
N HIS A 696 -10.45 -8.04 2.69
CA HIS A 696 -11.61 -7.13 2.82
C HIS A 696 -12.87 -7.92 3.25
N PRO A 697 -13.33 -9.14 2.82
CA PRO A 697 -13.12 -9.87 1.55
C PRO A 697 -13.90 -9.27 0.36
N PRO A 698 -13.47 -9.47 -0.92
CA PRO A 698 -12.29 -10.19 -1.38
C PRO A 698 -10.98 -9.44 -1.11
N PHE A 699 -9.83 -9.96 -1.59
CA PHE A 699 -8.52 -9.37 -1.43
C PHE A 699 -8.46 -7.90 -1.85
N GLN A 700 -7.93 -7.08 -0.95
CA GLN A 700 -7.40 -5.73 -1.18
C GLN A 700 -6.08 -5.62 -0.43
N ILE A 701 -5.11 -4.87 -0.96
CA ILE A 701 -3.75 -4.86 -0.39
C ILE A 701 -3.56 -3.82 0.72
N ASP A 702 -4.45 -2.85 0.78
CA ASP A 702 -4.36 -1.66 1.63
C ASP A 702 -4.28 -1.98 3.13
N GLY A 703 -5.04 -2.96 3.63
CA GLY A 703 -4.96 -3.37 5.03
C GLY A 703 -3.60 -3.96 5.44
N ASN A 704 -2.86 -4.60 4.51
CA ASN A 704 -1.47 -5.00 4.75
C ASN A 704 -0.58 -3.79 5.05
N PHE A 705 -0.79 -2.69 4.32
CA PHE A 705 0.00 -1.47 4.47
C PHE A 705 -0.45 -0.65 5.69
N GLY A 706 -1.77 -0.55 5.92
CA GLY A 706 -2.31 0.08 7.13
C GLY A 706 -1.85 -0.59 8.41
N GLY A 707 -1.82 -1.92 8.45
CA GLY A 707 -1.28 -2.69 9.57
C GLY A 707 0.21 -2.44 9.80
N THR A 708 1.00 -2.37 8.73
CA THR A 708 2.44 -2.05 8.81
C THR A 708 2.67 -0.62 9.32
N ALA A 709 1.91 0.36 8.83
CA ALA A 709 1.95 1.74 9.32
C ALA A 709 1.53 1.83 10.80
N GLY A 710 0.50 1.07 11.19
CA GLY A 710 0.02 0.99 12.57
C GLY A 710 1.09 0.56 13.56
N VAL A 711 1.89 -0.46 13.22
CA VAL A 711 3.03 -0.86 14.04
C VAL A 711 4.05 0.29 14.17
N CYS A 712 4.34 1.02 13.08
CA CYS A 712 5.19 2.20 13.17
C CYS A 712 4.63 3.25 14.13
N GLU A 713 3.34 3.58 14.03
CA GLU A 713 2.66 4.55 14.91
C GLU A 713 2.61 4.10 16.38
N MET A 714 2.46 2.80 16.64
CA MET A 714 2.49 2.27 18.00
C MET A 714 3.88 2.42 18.65
N LEU A 715 4.96 2.33 17.87
CA LEU A 715 6.34 2.35 18.36
C LEU A 715 6.97 3.74 18.34
N VAL A 716 6.73 4.54 17.28
CA VAL A 716 7.34 5.87 17.13
C VAL A 716 6.40 6.79 16.37
N GLN A 717 5.97 7.86 17.00
CA GLN A 717 5.22 8.93 16.35
C GLN A 717 6.09 10.15 16.14
N SER A 718 5.81 10.92 15.08
CA SER A 718 6.47 12.20 14.84
C SER A 718 5.50 13.25 14.30
N SER A 719 5.73 14.50 14.69
CA SER A 719 4.98 15.66 14.20
C SER A 719 5.93 16.85 14.04
N VAL A 720 5.45 17.92 13.41
CA VAL A 720 6.22 19.13 13.22
C VAL A 720 5.49 20.34 13.81
N ASP A 721 6.21 21.14 14.59
CA ASP A 721 5.79 22.47 15.01
C ASP A 721 6.40 23.53 14.09
N MET A 722 5.57 24.10 13.21
CA MET A 722 5.96 25.15 12.26
C MET A 722 5.71 26.57 12.81
N THR A 723 5.17 26.74 14.02
CA THR A 723 4.92 28.06 14.60
C THR A 723 6.22 28.75 15.00
N ALA A 724 7.22 27.98 15.42
CA ALA A 724 8.54 28.48 15.75
C ALA A 724 9.25 29.11 14.52
N LYS A 725 10.26 29.95 14.76
CA LYS A 725 11.08 30.58 13.69
C LYS A 725 11.69 29.54 12.74
N LYS A 726 12.14 28.40 13.29
CA LYS A 726 12.56 27.21 12.54
C LYS A 726 11.66 26.04 12.91
N PRO A 727 11.38 25.10 12.00
CA PRO A 727 10.60 23.91 12.33
C PRO A 727 11.21 23.13 13.51
N VAL A 728 10.39 22.70 14.43
CA VAL A 728 10.77 21.80 15.53
C VAL A 728 10.05 20.48 15.34
N TYR A 729 10.80 19.40 15.19
CA TYR A 729 10.24 18.06 15.01
C TYR A 729 10.06 17.39 16.37
N ASN A 730 8.83 16.99 16.67
CA ASN A 730 8.52 16.28 17.90
C ASN A 730 8.53 14.77 17.62
N ILE A 731 9.31 14.02 18.39
CA ILE A 731 9.41 12.57 18.32
C ILE A 731 8.86 12.00 19.63
N HIS A 732 7.94 11.09 19.53
CA HIS A 732 7.37 10.40 20.68
C HIS A 732 7.73 8.93 20.60
N LEU A 733 8.49 8.44 21.59
CA LEU A 733 8.96 7.06 21.67
C LEU A 733 7.96 6.23 22.46
N LEU A 734 7.60 5.06 21.91
CA LEU A 734 6.66 4.10 22.49
C LEU A 734 5.31 4.74 22.93
N PRO A 735 4.70 5.62 22.11
CA PRO A 735 3.51 6.37 22.49
C PRO A 735 2.28 5.49 22.74
N ALA A 736 2.22 4.34 22.05
CA ALA A 736 1.10 3.40 22.10
C ALA A 736 1.59 1.94 22.18
N LEU A 737 2.57 1.70 23.04
CA LEU A 737 3.12 0.35 23.23
C LEU A 737 2.11 -0.53 23.99
N PRO A 738 1.64 -1.65 23.42
CA PRO A 738 0.77 -2.57 24.14
C PRO A 738 1.52 -3.34 25.23
N ASP A 739 0.80 -3.78 26.24
CA ASP A 739 1.37 -4.51 27.39
C ASP A 739 2.14 -5.77 26.98
N VAL A 740 1.65 -6.45 25.96
CA VAL A 740 2.23 -7.71 25.45
C VAL A 740 3.53 -7.53 24.68
N TRP A 741 3.85 -6.31 24.22
CA TRP A 741 5.13 -5.99 23.59
C TRP A 741 6.13 -5.40 24.59
N ALA A 742 6.16 -5.96 25.80
CA ALA A 742 7.01 -5.45 26.88
C ALA A 742 8.49 -5.39 26.50
N ASN A 743 8.95 -6.22 25.58
CA ASN A 743 10.33 -6.29 25.11
C ASN A 743 10.36 -6.27 23.58
N GLY A 744 11.39 -5.63 23.01
CA GLY A 744 11.60 -5.63 21.57
C GLY A 744 12.73 -4.72 21.12
N GLU A 745 12.97 -4.76 19.82
CA GLU A 745 13.94 -3.90 19.14
C GLU A 745 13.38 -3.51 17.77
N ILE A 746 13.52 -2.24 17.41
CA ILE A 746 13.32 -1.76 16.05
C ILE A 746 14.54 -0.98 15.58
N LYS A 747 15.00 -1.25 14.36
CA LYS A 747 16.10 -0.53 13.72
C LYS A 747 15.63 0.08 12.43
N GLY A 748 16.11 1.30 12.14
CA GLY A 748 15.98 1.95 10.87
C GLY A 748 14.62 2.60 10.60
N ILE A 749 13.71 2.69 11.58
CA ILE A 749 12.44 3.43 11.43
C ILE A 749 12.73 4.92 11.20
N ARG A 750 11.98 5.55 10.30
CA ARG A 750 12.16 6.96 9.99
C ARG A 750 11.09 7.82 10.65
N THR A 751 11.46 9.07 10.86
CA THR A 751 10.54 10.11 11.35
C THR A 751 10.66 11.37 10.52
N ARG A 752 9.65 12.19 10.59
CA ARG A 752 9.66 13.55 10.04
C ARG A 752 10.90 14.30 10.57
N GLY A 753 11.45 15.20 9.75
CA GLY A 753 12.74 15.87 10.03
C GLY A 753 13.96 15.13 9.49
N GLY A 754 13.78 14.07 8.71
CA GLY A 754 14.88 13.30 8.10
C GLY A 754 15.68 12.49 9.12
N LEU A 755 15.02 12.00 10.18
CA LEU A 755 15.68 11.22 11.21
C LEU A 755 15.49 9.72 10.98
N THR A 756 16.46 8.93 11.44
CA THR A 756 16.39 7.46 11.50
C THR A 756 16.64 7.04 12.95
N ILE A 757 15.81 6.14 13.46
CA ILE A 757 15.83 5.72 14.86
C ILE A 757 16.05 4.21 14.92
N ASP A 758 17.02 3.82 15.78
CA ASP A 758 17.18 2.47 16.29
C ASP A 758 16.86 2.50 17.79
N MET A 759 15.97 1.62 18.22
CA MET A 759 15.50 1.60 19.61
C MET A 759 15.34 0.16 20.10
N LYS A 760 15.84 -0.11 21.31
CA LYS A 760 15.58 -1.33 22.05
C LYS A 760 14.87 -1.01 23.34
N TRP A 761 13.91 -1.83 23.73
CA TRP A 761 13.20 -1.69 24.99
C TRP A 761 13.06 -3.03 25.71
N GLU A 762 13.09 -2.98 27.04
CA GLU A 762 12.91 -4.12 27.93
C GLU A 762 11.97 -3.72 29.07
N ASN A 763 11.00 -4.55 29.40
CA ASN A 763 9.97 -4.25 30.40
C ASN A 763 9.30 -2.88 30.17
N LYS A 764 8.98 -2.57 28.89
CA LYS A 764 8.43 -1.30 28.39
C LYS A 764 9.36 -0.08 28.57
N LEU A 765 10.61 -0.27 28.99
CA LEU A 765 11.56 0.81 29.17
C LEU A 765 12.60 0.81 28.04
N VAL A 766 12.80 1.98 27.42
CA VAL A 766 13.87 2.14 26.40
C VAL A 766 15.24 1.97 27.05
N THR A 767 15.93 0.90 26.65
CA THR A 767 17.26 0.54 27.16
C THR A 767 18.39 0.97 26.24
N SER A 768 18.08 1.19 24.96
CA SER A 768 19.03 1.73 23.97
C SER A 768 18.28 2.55 22.92
N LEU A 769 18.82 3.70 22.60
CA LEU A 769 18.29 4.60 21.57
C LEU A 769 19.45 5.16 20.74
N GLN A 770 19.35 5.05 19.43
CA GLN A 770 20.21 5.76 18.49
C GLN A 770 19.35 6.58 17.54
N ILE A 771 19.71 7.85 17.36
CA ILE A 771 19.06 8.77 16.42
C ILE A 771 20.12 9.30 15.48
N LYS A 772 19.90 9.15 14.16
CA LYS A 772 20.76 9.68 13.11
C LYS A 772 19.99 10.71 12.30
N ALA A 773 20.60 11.88 12.07
CA ALA A 773 20.00 12.97 11.30
C ALA A 773 20.57 13.02 9.88
N ALA A 774 19.68 13.07 8.87
CA ALA A 774 20.06 13.30 7.47
C ALA A 774 20.25 14.78 7.13
N THR A 775 19.70 15.69 7.95
CA THR A 775 19.77 17.15 7.79
C THR A 775 20.03 17.81 9.13
N ASP A 776 20.35 19.13 9.12
CA ASP A 776 20.35 19.94 10.35
C ASP A 776 18.92 20.07 10.86
N VAL A 777 18.65 19.73 12.12
CA VAL A 777 17.28 19.67 12.65
C VAL A 777 17.23 20.03 14.14
N ASP A 778 16.21 20.80 14.51
CA ASP A 778 15.82 21.02 15.92
C ASP A 778 14.75 19.96 16.27
N VAL A 779 15.00 19.18 17.31
CA VAL A 779 14.17 18.04 17.70
C VAL A 779 13.77 18.13 19.18
N ASN A 780 12.54 17.74 19.47
CA ASN A 780 12.05 17.52 20.82
C ASN A 780 11.66 16.05 20.97
N ILE A 781 12.35 15.31 21.81
CA ILE A 781 12.09 13.89 22.03
C ILE A 781 11.30 13.74 23.31
N THR A 782 10.14 13.08 23.21
CA THR A 782 9.25 12.80 24.34
C THR A 782 9.25 11.30 24.62
N TYR A 783 9.47 10.96 25.88
CA TYR A 783 9.39 9.60 26.38
C TYR A 783 8.95 9.60 27.85
N ASN A 784 7.99 8.75 28.23
CA ASN A 784 7.42 8.69 29.60
C ASN A 784 7.05 10.09 30.14
N ASN A 785 6.34 10.88 29.35
CA ASN A 785 5.91 12.26 29.65
C ASN A 785 7.05 13.25 29.94
N LYS A 786 8.32 12.86 29.71
CA LYS A 786 9.47 13.77 29.79
C LYS A 786 9.88 14.18 28.38
N SER A 787 10.20 15.43 28.18
CA SER A 787 10.64 15.96 26.89
C SER A 787 12.03 16.56 26.98
N SER A 788 12.86 16.28 25.96
CA SER A 788 14.22 16.80 25.85
C SER A 788 14.42 17.46 24.49
N LYS A 789 14.82 18.74 24.49
CA LYS A 789 15.12 19.48 23.26
C LYS A 789 16.59 19.33 22.91
N MET A 790 16.87 19.12 21.62
CA MET A 790 18.24 19.03 21.13
C MET A 790 18.36 19.50 19.69
N LYS A 791 19.59 19.80 19.28
CA LYS A 791 19.94 20.17 17.93
C LYS A 791 20.85 19.13 17.35
N LEU A 792 20.48 18.58 16.21
CA LEU A 792 21.28 17.62 15.47
C LEU A 792 21.80 18.27 14.21
N ARG A 793 23.08 18.02 13.89
CA ARG A 793 23.69 18.40 12.60
C ARG A 793 23.53 17.26 11.62
N LYS A 794 23.57 17.58 10.34
CA LYS A 794 23.60 16.58 9.26
C LYS A 794 24.71 15.55 9.52
N GLY A 795 24.34 14.27 9.48
CA GLY A 795 25.24 13.15 9.78
C GLY A 795 25.47 12.90 11.28
N GLY A 796 24.95 13.78 12.17
CA GLY A 796 25.05 13.61 13.61
C GLY A 796 24.32 12.37 14.11
N ILE A 797 24.92 11.70 15.10
CA ILE A 797 24.35 10.51 15.75
C ILE A 797 24.33 10.76 17.26
N ILE A 798 23.17 10.57 17.85
CA ILE A 798 23.02 10.50 19.31
C ILE A 798 22.83 9.05 19.71
N LYS A 799 23.52 8.63 20.78
CA LYS A 799 23.33 7.32 21.40
C LYS A 799 23.06 7.51 22.89
N ILE A 800 22.01 6.88 23.37
CA ILE A 800 21.59 6.89 24.76
C ILE A 800 21.49 5.44 25.23
N SER A 801 22.25 5.09 26.27
CA SER A 801 22.31 3.71 26.79
C SER A 801 21.20 3.38 27.79
N SER A 802 20.46 4.35 28.29
CA SER A 802 19.15 4.16 28.97
C SER A 802 18.41 5.50 29.04
N CYS A 803 17.13 5.48 28.71
CA CYS A 803 16.23 6.61 28.92
C CYS A 803 15.51 6.43 30.29
N LYS A 804 16.13 6.87 31.40
CA LYS A 804 15.49 6.88 32.71
C LYS A 804 14.61 8.12 32.92
#